data_0b2626a79ddd0cc36438e19298239551
#
_entry.id   0b2626a79ddd0cc36438e19298239551
#
_cell.length_a   1.000
_cell.length_b   1.000
_cell.length_c   1.000
_cell.angle_alpha   90.00
_cell.angle_beta   90.00
_cell.angle_gamma   90.00
#
_symmetry.space_group_name_H-M   'P 1'
#
loop_
_entity.id
_entity.type
_entity.pdbx_description
1 polymer ?
#
loop_
_entity_poly.entity_id
_entity_poly.type
_entity_poly.pdbx_seq_one_letter_code
_entity_poly.pdbx_strand_id
1 'polypeptide(L)'
;MPTNVKENGFESSIVSWLVQHNGYEQGSNADYNKEIAMDETRLFRFLNTTQADKMKQLRLENDPLEKEKFLQRLDQSLHTNGVIDLLRKGFRYKHLVLDMFYVRPSPGNETAAKLYAQNIFSVTRQLQYSRQNPLLALDVCLFLNGLPIATMELKNQLTKQNAADAVKQYKDERTPDEVLFGFKRCIVHFAVDDNEVRMCTELKGQKSWFLPFNKGYNDGAGNPPNPDGIKTDYLWKEILRKDDFSNIIENYVQIICDEDEETHKKSYKQIFPRYHQLQLVTSLLADAKRDGVGKRYLIQHSAGSGKSNSIAWLAHQLVTLKDATDHNIFDTVIVVTDRVNLDKQIRNTIRQFMQVSSTVGWAKDSSELGTLLEKGTKIIITIVHKFQFILEDISKLHTNRSFAILIDEAHSSQNGDLSTKMNIVLSGSEYDNDDLLEDKINTLIDGKKLAKNASYFAFTATPKNKTLEVFGREEIQPDGSKRFFPHYVYTMKQAIEEHFIMDVLRYYTPIQSFYKLSKTVEDDPLFDKKKAQRLLRYYVESNQYAIEQKAGIIVEHFHTEVIGRGKIGGRARAMVITSGIPRAIEYYKAINALLEQRKSPYKTIIAFSGTTKYEGREVTEADLNGFTSSKIERTFKKDPYRILIVANKF
;
A
#
# COMPACT_ATOMS: atom_id res chain seq x y z
N MET A 1 -12.43 -17.36 36.97
CA MET A 1 -11.43 -16.65 37.81
C MET A 1 -11.86 -15.19 37.87
N PRO A 2 -11.75 -14.48 39.01
CA PRO A 2 -12.08 -13.06 39.06
C PRO A 2 -11.15 -12.31 38.09
N THR A 3 -11.72 -11.53 37.19
CA THR A 3 -11.01 -10.74 36.20
C THR A 3 -10.17 -9.70 36.94
N ASN A 4 -8.83 -9.75 36.79
CA ASN A 4 -7.98 -8.73 37.38
C ASN A 4 -8.13 -7.47 36.52
N VAL A 5 -8.86 -6.50 37.06
CA VAL A 5 -9.26 -5.24 36.37
C VAL A 5 -8.12 -4.25 36.21
N LYS A 6 -6.91 -4.55 36.71
CA LYS A 6 -5.74 -3.67 36.57
C LYS A 6 -5.02 -3.93 35.26
N GLU A 7 -4.26 -2.94 34.78
CA GLU A 7 -3.40 -3.00 33.60
C GLU A 7 -2.52 -4.27 33.59
N ASN A 8 -1.98 -4.65 34.75
CA ASN A 8 -1.27 -5.91 34.96
C ASN A 8 -2.08 -7.17 34.63
N GLY A 9 -3.42 -7.13 34.69
CA GLY A 9 -4.29 -8.26 34.31
C GLY A 9 -4.36 -8.44 32.80
N PHE A 10 -4.46 -7.33 32.05
CA PHE A 10 -4.46 -7.33 30.59
C PHE A 10 -3.13 -7.82 30.02
N GLU A 11 -2.03 -7.25 30.51
CA GLU A 11 -0.66 -7.67 30.18
C GLU A 11 -0.45 -9.17 30.47
N SER A 12 -0.84 -9.64 31.64
CA SER A 12 -0.72 -11.05 32.04
C SER A 12 -1.50 -11.98 31.11
N SER A 13 -2.70 -11.57 30.69
CA SER A 13 -3.53 -12.33 29.76
C SER A 13 -2.84 -12.51 28.40
N ILE A 14 -2.28 -11.42 27.83
CA ILE A 14 -1.56 -11.44 26.57
C ILE A 14 -0.33 -12.36 26.66
N VAL A 15 0.51 -12.15 27.67
CA VAL A 15 1.73 -12.93 27.83
C VAL A 15 1.43 -14.41 28.08
N SER A 16 0.43 -14.71 28.95
CA SER A 16 0.02 -16.09 29.16
C SER A 16 -0.47 -16.77 27.88
N TRP A 17 -1.22 -16.05 27.04
CA TRP A 17 -1.66 -16.59 25.76
C TRP A 17 -0.48 -16.89 24.83
N LEU A 18 0.46 -15.93 24.68
CA LEU A 18 1.64 -16.11 23.85
C LEU A 18 2.48 -17.32 24.30
N VAL A 19 2.65 -17.50 25.60
CA VAL A 19 3.43 -18.62 26.13
C VAL A 19 2.68 -19.96 26.00
N GLN A 20 1.42 -20.01 26.43
CA GLN A 20 0.69 -21.28 26.53
C GLN A 20 0.15 -21.79 25.19
N HIS A 21 -0.23 -20.89 24.28
CA HIS A 21 -0.88 -21.25 23.01
C HIS A 21 -0.01 -21.00 21.79
N ASN A 22 0.82 -19.95 21.81
CA ASN A 22 1.67 -19.62 20.65
C ASN A 22 3.11 -20.17 20.80
N GLY A 23 3.42 -20.81 21.95
CA GLY A 23 4.73 -21.44 22.18
C GLY A 23 5.88 -20.45 22.33
N TYR A 24 5.63 -19.20 22.72
CA TYR A 24 6.67 -18.25 23.10
C TYR A 24 7.32 -18.67 24.40
N GLU A 25 8.58 -18.35 24.57
CA GLU A 25 9.26 -18.49 25.85
C GLU A 25 9.10 -17.19 26.65
N GLN A 26 8.87 -17.32 27.95
CA GLN A 26 8.90 -16.15 28.81
C GLN A 26 10.34 -15.75 29.09
N GLY A 27 10.71 -14.53 28.75
CA GLY A 27 12.01 -13.92 29.04
C GLY A 27 11.99 -13.15 30.36
N SER A 28 13.18 -12.69 30.75
CA SER A 28 13.38 -11.87 31.95
C SER A 28 14.32 -10.69 31.65
N ASN A 29 14.30 -9.67 32.51
CA ASN A 29 15.24 -8.55 32.43
C ASN A 29 16.70 -9.00 32.61
N ALA A 30 16.95 -10.16 33.26
CA ALA A 30 18.29 -10.71 33.43
C ALA A 30 18.90 -11.25 32.14
N ASP A 31 18.05 -11.66 31.17
CA ASP A 31 18.49 -12.15 29.85
C ASP A 31 18.79 -11.00 28.88
N TYR A 32 18.32 -9.78 29.18
CA TYR A 32 18.36 -8.64 28.29
C TYR A 32 19.53 -7.73 28.54
N ASN A 33 20.34 -7.51 27.50
CA ASN A 33 21.39 -6.51 27.53
C ASN A 33 20.88 -5.18 26.97
N LYS A 34 20.69 -4.21 27.85
CA LYS A 34 20.16 -2.88 27.49
C LYS A 34 21.13 -2.03 26.67
N GLU A 35 22.44 -2.29 26.73
CA GLU A 35 23.44 -1.54 25.97
C GLU A 35 23.31 -1.77 24.46
N ILE A 36 22.87 -2.95 24.09
CA ILE A 36 22.72 -3.39 22.70
C ILE A 36 21.27 -3.84 22.36
N ALA A 37 20.33 -3.66 23.29
CA ALA A 37 18.92 -4.02 23.16
C ALA A 37 18.68 -5.44 22.60
N MET A 38 19.33 -6.46 23.18
CA MET A 38 19.23 -7.87 22.78
C MET A 38 19.06 -8.79 23.98
N ASP A 39 18.35 -9.90 23.77
CA ASP A 39 18.31 -11.04 24.70
C ASP A 39 19.48 -11.96 24.37
N GLU A 40 20.62 -11.76 25.04
CA GLU A 40 21.87 -12.49 24.75
C GLU A 40 21.74 -13.99 25.04
N THR A 41 21.00 -14.37 26.07
CA THR A 41 20.83 -15.77 26.47
C THR A 41 20.20 -16.57 25.32
N ARG A 42 19.14 -16.07 24.74
CA ARG A 42 18.44 -16.73 23.62
C ARG A 42 19.18 -16.60 22.31
N LEU A 43 19.89 -15.49 22.08
CA LEU A 43 20.73 -15.30 20.90
C LEU A 43 21.81 -16.39 20.81
N PHE A 44 22.61 -16.55 21.87
CA PHE A 44 23.69 -17.55 21.86
C PHE A 44 23.16 -18.98 21.90
N ARG A 45 22.05 -19.21 22.59
CA ARG A 45 21.40 -20.53 22.58
C ARG A 45 20.97 -20.93 21.16
N PHE A 46 20.30 -20.03 20.44
CA PHE A 46 19.90 -20.25 19.04
C PHE A 46 21.11 -20.52 18.14
N LEU A 47 22.13 -19.68 18.18
CA LEU A 47 23.31 -19.81 17.35
C LEU A 47 24.07 -21.13 17.66
N ASN A 48 24.28 -21.46 18.94
CA ASN A 48 24.97 -22.69 19.33
C ASN A 48 24.17 -23.96 18.95
N THR A 49 22.83 -23.91 19.03
CA THR A 49 21.99 -25.06 18.66
C THR A 49 21.94 -25.28 17.16
N THR A 50 21.84 -24.23 16.38
CA THR A 50 21.60 -24.35 14.93
C THR A 50 22.86 -24.29 14.08
N GLN A 51 23.98 -23.73 14.60
CA GLN A 51 25.19 -23.45 13.85
C GLN A 51 26.46 -23.75 14.70
N ALA A 52 26.42 -24.84 15.47
CA ALA A 52 27.47 -25.22 16.42
C ALA A 52 28.90 -25.20 15.85
N ASP A 53 29.07 -25.66 14.60
CA ASP A 53 30.40 -25.72 13.97
C ASP A 53 30.92 -24.30 13.63
N LYS A 54 30.07 -23.38 13.20
CA LYS A 54 30.47 -21.98 13.00
C LYS A 54 30.78 -21.30 14.33
N MET A 55 30.00 -21.57 15.37
CA MET A 55 30.24 -21.02 16.72
C MET A 55 31.51 -21.52 17.35
N LYS A 56 31.87 -22.80 17.19
CA LYS A 56 33.17 -23.38 17.63
C LYS A 56 34.34 -22.68 16.96
N GLN A 57 34.24 -22.36 15.66
CA GLN A 57 35.29 -21.64 14.94
C GLN A 57 35.50 -20.22 15.49
N LEU A 58 34.45 -19.57 15.96
CA LEU A 58 34.50 -18.21 16.51
C LEU A 58 35.06 -18.15 17.93
N ARG A 59 35.04 -19.28 18.69
CA ARG A 59 35.57 -19.43 20.07
C ARG A 59 35.03 -18.41 21.07
N LEU A 60 33.78 -17.92 20.89
CA LEU A 60 33.19 -16.85 21.69
C LEU A 60 32.99 -17.23 23.17
N GLU A 61 32.85 -18.53 23.48
CA GLU A 61 32.71 -19.03 24.86
C GLU A 61 34.00 -18.93 25.68
N ASN A 62 35.14 -19.05 25.00
CA ASN A 62 36.43 -19.09 25.64
C ASN A 62 37.21 -17.75 25.58
N ASP A 63 36.68 -16.77 24.85
CA ASP A 63 37.31 -15.45 24.67
C ASP A 63 36.25 -14.34 24.89
N PRO A 64 36.18 -13.78 26.11
CA PRO A 64 35.25 -12.71 26.44
C PRO A 64 35.43 -11.44 25.58
N LEU A 65 36.69 -11.13 25.19
CA LEU A 65 36.97 -9.97 24.33
C LEU A 65 36.43 -10.18 22.90
N GLU A 66 36.58 -11.40 22.40
CA GLU A 66 36.03 -11.75 21.09
C GLU A 66 34.49 -11.78 21.11
N LYS A 67 33.88 -12.24 22.20
CA LYS A 67 32.41 -12.16 22.40
C LYS A 67 31.95 -10.72 22.39
N GLU A 68 32.63 -9.83 23.08
CA GLU A 68 32.28 -8.41 23.10
C GLU A 68 32.41 -7.79 21.70
N LYS A 69 33.48 -8.04 20.96
CA LYS A 69 33.62 -7.59 19.56
C LYS A 69 32.53 -8.12 18.65
N PHE A 70 32.15 -9.38 18.84
CA PHE A 70 31.04 -9.98 18.09
C PHE A 70 29.76 -9.24 18.34
N LEU A 71 29.38 -8.97 19.59
CA LEU A 71 28.16 -8.25 19.97
C LEU A 71 28.17 -6.78 19.49
N GLN A 72 29.30 -6.09 19.62
CA GLN A 72 29.45 -4.73 19.10
C GLN A 72 29.28 -4.68 17.56
N ARG A 73 29.84 -5.68 16.85
CA ARG A 73 29.69 -5.75 15.40
C ARG A 73 28.26 -6.10 14.97
N LEU A 74 27.57 -6.96 15.72
CA LEU A 74 26.17 -7.28 15.51
C LEU A 74 25.29 -6.06 15.76
N ASP A 75 25.53 -5.32 16.83
CA ASP A 75 24.84 -4.06 17.13
C ASP A 75 25.03 -3.01 16.03
N GLN A 76 26.28 -2.83 15.57
CA GLN A 76 26.56 -1.94 14.44
C GLN A 76 25.83 -2.36 13.16
N SER A 77 25.73 -3.67 12.90
CA SER A 77 24.99 -4.20 11.75
C SER A 77 23.48 -3.95 11.87
N LEU A 78 22.91 -4.11 13.06
CA LEU A 78 21.53 -3.76 13.35
C LEU A 78 21.27 -2.27 13.17
N HIS A 79 22.17 -1.41 13.63
CA HIS A 79 22.03 0.03 13.45
C HIS A 79 22.07 0.42 11.97
N THR A 80 22.94 -0.17 11.18
CA THR A 80 23.15 0.17 9.77
C THR A 80 22.05 -0.42 8.87
N ASN A 81 21.82 -1.73 8.97
CA ASN A 81 20.99 -2.50 8.05
C ASN A 81 19.56 -2.71 8.58
N GLY A 82 19.41 -2.77 9.90
CA GLY A 82 18.15 -3.04 10.59
C GLY A 82 17.90 -4.53 10.85
N VAL A 83 16.96 -4.79 11.76
CA VAL A 83 16.62 -6.15 12.19
C VAL A 83 16.04 -7.01 11.05
N ILE A 84 15.24 -6.41 10.16
CA ILE A 84 14.63 -7.11 9.02
C ILE A 84 15.71 -7.68 8.08
N ASP A 85 16.73 -6.88 7.79
CA ASP A 85 17.81 -7.28 6.88
C ASP A 85 18.65 -8.41 7.50
N LEU A 86 18.95 -8.31 8.80
CA LEU A 86 19.66 -9.36 9.52
C LEU A 86 18.88 -10.68 9.58
N LEU A 87 17.60 -10.62 9.87
CA LEU A 87 16.75 -11.82 9.91
C LEU A 87 16.70 -12.52 8.55
N ARG A 88 16.66 -11.78 7.46
CA ARG A 88 16.52 -12.34 6.10
C ARG A 88 17.83 -12.75 5.44
N LYS A 89 18.91 -12.00 5.67
CA LYS A 89 20.21 -12.20 4.97
C LYS A 89 21.30 -12.79 5.86
N GLY A 90 21.00 -12.89 7.17
CA GLY A 90 21.96 -13.32 8.15
C GLY A 90 22.97 -12.23 8.55
N PHE A 91 23.85 -12.59 9.47
CA PHE A 91 24.91 -11.74 10.01
C PHE A 91 26.29 -12.21 9.55
N ARG A 92 27.02 -11.32 8.86
CA ARG A 92 28.40 -11.61 8.46
C ARG A 92 29.39 -11.17 9.55
N TYR A 93 30.10 -12.12 10.09
CA TYR A 93 31.19 -11.89 11.03
C TYR A 93 32.46 -12.60 10.59
N LYS A 94 33.57 -11.86 10.41
CA LYS A 94 34.81 -12.37 9.78
C LYS A 94 34.48 -13.00 8.41
N HIS A 95 34.86 -14.25 8.23
CA HIS A 95 34.63 -15.03 6.99
C HIS A 95 33.29 -15.83 7.02
N LEU A 96 32.59 -15.83 8.14
CA LEU A 96 31.36 -16.60 8.33
C LEU A 96 30.11 -15.76 8.12
N VAL A 97 29.06 -16.41 7.64
CA VAL A 97 27.70 -15.87 7.63
C VAL A 97 26.85 -16.71 8.58
N LEU A 98 26.29 -16.07 9.58
CA LEU A 98 25.40 -16.68 10.56
C LEU A 98 23.96 -16.41 10.19
N ASP A 99 23.14 -17.45 10.09
CA ASP A 99 21.71 -17.32 9.88
C ASP A 99 21.07 -16.82 11.19
N MET A 100 20.29 -15.75 11.10
CA MET A 100 19.65 -15.15 12.27
C MET A 100 18.18 -15.57 12.42
N PHE A 101 17.62 -16.20 11.39
CA PHE A 101 16.24 -16.70 11.36
C PHE A 101 16.09 -17.76 10.27
N TYR A 102 15.32 -18.80 10.53
CA TYR A 102 14.91 -19.79 9.55
C TYR A 102 13.47 -19.60 9.17
N VAL A 103 13.20 -19.45 7.88
CA VAL A 103 11.85 -19.26 7.33
C VAL A 103 11.04 -20.55 7.35
N ARG A 104 9.72 -20.43 7.28
CA ARG A 104 8.83 -21.58 7.21
C ARG A 104 9.08 -22.39 5.93
N PRO A 105 9.40 -23.69 6.03
CA PRO A 105 9.72 -24.50 4.87
C PRO A 105 8.50 -24.82 4.02
N SER A 106 8.74 -25.12 2.76
CA SER A 106 7.75 -25.81 1.92
C SER A 106 7.44 -27.21 2.48
N PRO A 107 6.22 -27.72 2.26
CA PRO A 107 5.88 -29.09 2.63
C PRO A 107 6.88 -30.11 2.08
N GLY A 108 7.25 -31.10 2.89
CA GLY A 108 8.20 -32.16 2.49
C GLY A 108 9.68 -31.87 2.73
N ASN A 109 10.08 -30.63 3.09
CA ASN A 109 11.48 -30.35 3.45
C ASN A 109 11.71 -30.50 4.97
N GLU A 110 11.94 -31.74 5.41
CA GLU A 110 12.13 -32.07 6.83
C GLU A 110 13.35 -31.37 7.46
N THR A 111 14.43 -31.19 6.73
CA THR A 111 15.63 -30.51 7.24
C THR A 111 15.33 -29.05 7.55
N ALA A 112 14.70 -28.32 6.62
CA ALA A 112 14.31 -26.95 6.85
C ALA A 112 13.23 -26.83 7.94
N ALA A 113 12.32 -27.84 8.06
CA ALA A 113 11.31 -27.88 9.13
C ALA A 113 11.97 -28.01 10.52
N LYS A 114 13.00 -28.85 10.66
CA LYS A 114 13.77 -28.97 11.89
C LYS A 114 14.48 -27.68 12.27
N LEU A 115 15.05 -26.98 11.30
CA LEU A 115 15.71 -25.68 11.53
C LEU A 115 14.68 -24.61 11.89
N TYR A 116 13.54 -24.54 11.20
CA TYR A 116 12.47 -23.61 11.52
C TYR A 116 11.96 -23.79 12.95
N ALA A 117 11.79 -25.04 13.41
CA ALA A 117 11.36 -25.37 14.76
C ALA A 117 12.36 -24.91 15.84
N GLN A 118 13.60 -24.62 15.51
CA GLN A 118 14.62 -24.10 16.42
C GLN A 118 14.55 -22.59 16.63
N ASN A 119 13.70 -21.86 15.85
CA ASN A 119 13.51 -20.44 16.10
C ASN A 119 12.91 -20.21 17.49
N ILE A 120 13.50 -19.31 18.25
CA ILE A 120 13.10 -18.99 19.62
C ILE A 120 12.34 -17.67 19.61
N PHE A 121 11.02 -17.74 19.67
CA PHE A 121 10.17 -16.58 19.97
C PHE A 121 10.06 -16.41 21.47
N SER A 122 10.33 -15.21 21.98
CA SER A 122 10.20 -14.94 23.42
C SER A 122 9.48 -13.61 23.70
N VAL A 123 8.91 -13.53 24.89
CA VAL A 123 8.18 -12.36 25.38
C VAL A 123 8.70 -11.95 26.75
N THR A 124 9.11 -10.70 26.91
CA THR A 124 9.54 -10.13 28.19
C THR A 124 8.56 -9.04 28.61
N ARG A 125 8.09 -9.15 29.84
CA ARG A 125 7.19 -8.19 30.50
C ARG A 125 8.00 -7.15 31.23
N GLN A 126 7.46 -5.92 31.31
CA GLN A 126 8.05 -4.83 32.08
C GLN A 126 9.55 -4.73 31.83
N LEU A 127 9.90 -4.67 30.53
CA LEU A 127 11.28 -4.66 30.08
C LEU A 127 11.97 -3.35 30.46
N GLN A 128 12.95 -3.41 31.35
CA GLN A 128 13.81 -2.27 31.73
C GLN A 128 14.80 -1.96 30.61
N TYR A 129 14.35 -1.12 29.66
CA TYR A 129 15.08 -0.87 28.40
C TYR A 129 16.10 0.26 28.49
N SER A 130 15.93 1.22 29.41
CA SER A 130 16.74 2.43 29.44
C SER A 130 18.10 2.20 30.08
N ARG A 131 19.12 2.74 29.44
CA ARG A 131 20.49 2.78 29.96
C ARG A 131 20.66 3.83 31.05
N GLN A 132 19.87 4.92 30.96
CA GLN A 132 20.01 6.09 31.84
C GLN A 132 19.07 6.00 33.04
N ASN A 133 17.87 5.46 32.86
CA ASN A 133 16.87 5.40 33.92
C ASN A 133 16.30 3.97 34.06
N PRO A 134 16.76 3.19 35.07
CA PRO A 134 16.33 1.80 35.26
C PRO A 134 14.89 1.67 35.71
N LEU A 135 14.20 2.78 36.06
CA LEU A 135 12.76 2.76 36.42
C LEU A 135 11.87 2.77 35.18
N LEU A 136 12.40 3.11 34.02
CA LEU A 136 11.63 3.07 32.78
C LEU A 136 11.51 1.64 32.27
N ALA A 137 10.28 1.18 32.23
CA ALA A 137 9.93 -0.14 31.71
C ALA A 137 8.91 -0.03 30.58
N LEU A 138 9.02 -0.93 29.63
CA LEU A 138 8.07 -1.17 28.54
C LEU A 138 7.16 -2.33 28.92
N ASP A 139 5.87 -2.23 28.67
CA ASP A 139 4.92 -3.26 29.12
C ASP A 139 5.27 -4.65 28.55
N VAL A 140 5.46 -4.76 27.23
CA VAL A 140 5.80 -6.02 26.55
C VAL A 140 6.79 -5.79 25.41
N CYS A 141 7.83 -6.62 25.37
CA CYS A 141 8.74 -6.71 24.25
C CYS A 141 8.81 -8.14 23.72
N LEU A 142 8.73 -8.30 22.41
CA LEU A 142 8.86 -9.58 21.70
C LEU A 142 10.23 -9.68 21.03
N PHE A 143 10.83 -10.87 21.16
CA PHE A 143 12.13 -11.17 20.57
C PHE A 143 12.03 -12.42 19.67
N LEU A 144 12.86 -12.45 18.64
CA LEU A 144 13.09 -13.60 17.78
C LEU A 144 14.60 -13.91 17.79
N ASN A 145 14.95 -15.09 18.27
CA ASN A 145 16.35 -15.53 18.40
C ASN A 145 17.23 -14.49 19.11
N GLY A 146 16.66 -13.83 20.15
CA GLY A 146 17.32 -12.80 20.93
C GLY A 146 17.30 -11.38 20.33
N LEU A 147 16.83 -11.19 19.08
CA LEU A 147 16.68 -9.89 18.45
C LEU A 147 15.29 -9.29 18.74
N PRO A 148 15.16 -8.01 19.10
CA PRO A 148 13.87 -7.38 19.37
C PRO A 148 13.11 -7.21 18.05
N ILE A 149 11.84 -7.65 18.02
CA ILE A 149 11.00 -7.61 16.81
C ILE A 149 9.77 -6.73 16.97
N ALA A 150 9.17 -6.68 18.16
CA ALA A 150 8.00 -5.84 18.41
C ALA A 150 7.96 -5.34 19.85
N THR A 151 7.40 -4.15 20.06
CA THR A 151 7.13 -3.59 21.38
C THR A 151 5.64 -3.28 21.53
N MET A 152 5.13 -3.32 22.75
CA MET A 152 3.72 -2.98 23.07
C MET A 152 3.65 -2.11 24.32
N GLU A 153 2.86 -1.03 24.23
CA GLU A 153 2.32 -0.28 25.37
C GLU A 153 0.84 -0.62 25.47
N LEU A 154 0.42 -1.02 26.66
CA LEU A 154 -0.91 -1.55 26.91
C LEU A 154 -1.70 -0.60 27.80
N LYS A 155 -2.96 -0.36 27.47
CA LYS A 155 -3.89 0.41 28.27
C LYS A 155 -5.19 -0.35 28.44
N ASN A 156 -5.90 -0.05 29.52
CA ASN A 156 -7.16 -0.70 29.83
C ASN A 156 -8.23 0.36 30.14
N GLN A 157 -9.36 0.32 29.45
CA GLN A 157 -10.46 1.26 29.66
C GLN A 157 -11.03 1.21 31.09
N LEU A 158 -10.89 0.10 31.80
CA LEU A 158 -11.29 0.02 33.22
C LEU A 158 -10.45 0.94 34.12
N THR A 159 -9.27 1.34 33.67
CA THR A 159 -8.43 2.38 34.30
C THR A 159 -8.65 3.76 33.71
N LYS A 160 -9.66 3.93 32.84
CA LYS A 160 -9.97 5.16 32.08
C LYS A 160 -8.86 5.60 31.13
N GLN A 161 -8.03 4.67 30.66
CA GLN A 161 -6.99 4.88 29.67
C GLN A 161 -7.29 4.05 28.41
N ASN A 162 -6.78 4.51 27.28
CA ASN A 162 -7.03 3.89 25.98
C ASN A 162 -5.76 3.88 25.10
N ALA A 163 -5.85 3.33 23.89
CA ALA A 163 -4.72 3.26 22.96
C ALA A 163 -4.13 4.64 22.59
N ALA A 164 -4.89 5.73 22.67
CA ALA A 164 -4.33 7.06 22.45
C ALA A 164 -3.40 7.48 23.59
N ASP A 165 -3.65 7.02 24.83
CA ASP A 165 -2.73 7.25 25.97
C ASP A 165 -1.45 6.42 25.79
N ALA A 166 -1.54 5.21 25.29
CA ALA A 166 -0.37 4.41 24.92
C ALA A 166 0.45 5.08 23.78
N VAL A 167 -0.22 5.63 22.77
CA VAL A 167 0.43 6.43 21.73
C VAL A 167 1.13 7.66 22.32
N LYS A 168 0.48 8.35 23.26
CA LYS A 168 1.07 9.49 23.95
C LYS A 168 2.31 9.08 24.73
N GLN A 169 2.26 7.95 25.42
CA GLN A 169 3.40 7.41 26.16
C GLN A 169 4.59 7.11 25.24
N TYR A 170 4.36 6.50 24.05
CA TYR A 170 5.40 6.35 23.04
C TYR A 170 6.00 7.68 22.57
N LYS A 171 5.17 8.70 22.40
CA LYS A 171 5.63 10.02 21.92
C LYS A 171 6.40 10.82 22.96
N ASP A 172 6.00 10.71 24.22
CA ASP A 172 6.52 11.55 25.29
C ASP A 172 7.69 10.88 26.03
N GLU A 173 7.67 9.54 26.19
CA GLU A 173 8.57 8.82 27.09
C GLU A 173 9.51 7.84 26.38
N ARG A 174 9.17 7.35 25.16
CA ARG A 174 9.98 6.37 24.44
C ARG A 174 10.84 7.06 23.38
N THR A 175 11.93 7.66 23.85
CA THR A 175 12.82 8.42 22.97
C THR A 175 13.56 7.52 22.00
N PRO A 176 13.70 7.90 20.71
CA PRO A 176 14.51 7.17 19.73
C PRO A 176 16.04 7.17 20.05
N ASP A 177 16.48 7.93 21.04
CA ASP A 177 17.86 7.90 21.52
C ASP A 177 18.19 6.64 22.33
N GLU A 178 17.16 5.95 22.86
CA GLU A 178 17.34 4.63 23.45
C GLU A 178 17.49 3.57 22.37
N VAL A 179 18.45 2.66 22.53
CA VAL A 179 18.81 1.67 21.51
C VAL A 179 17.61 0.86 21.02
N LEU A 180 16.73 0.45 21.92
CA LEU A 180 15.54 -0.33 21.59
C LEU A 180 14.58 0.39 20.64
N PHE A 181 14.50 1.71 20.75
CA PHE A 181 13.57 2.56 19.96
C PHE A 181 14.23 3.24 18.78
N GLY A 182 15.52 2.99 18.55
CA GLY A 182 16.23 3.46 17.37
C GLY A 182 15.58 2.95 16.08
N PHE A 183 15.64 3.75 15.03
CA PHE A 183 15.07 3.37 13.72
C PHE A 183 15.63 2.03 13.22
N LYS A 184 14.79 1.14 12.74
CA LYS A 184 15.08 -0.22 12.26
C LYS A 184 15.47 -1.25 13.35
N ARG A 185 15.48 -0.84 14.64
CA ARG A 185 15.82 -1.77 15.73
C ARG A 185 14.74 -2.81 15.97
N CYS A 186 13.48 -2.36 16.00
CA CYS A 186 12.29 -3.22 16.03
C CYS A 186 11.57 -3.14 14.67
N ILE A 187 10.74 -4.14 14.39
CA ILE A 187 9.91 -4.17 13.19
C ILE A 187 8.71 -3.25 13.37
N VAL A 188 8.08 -3.26 14.55
CA VAL A 188 6.83 -2.54 14.82
C VAL A 188 6.69 -2.21 16.31
N HIS A 189 6.00 -1.10 16.58
CA HIS A 189 5.60 -0.66 17.92
C HIS A 189 4.08 -0.60 17.97
N PHE A 190 3.45 -1.32 18.89
CA PHE A 190 2.00 -1.39 19.05
C PHE A 190 1.55 -0.61 20.29
N ALA A 191 0.51 0.21 20.13
CA ALA A 191 -0.27 0.81 21.21
C ALA A 191 -1.63 0.13 21.24
N VAL A 192 -1.97 -0.53 22.35
CA VAL A 192 -3.08 -1.48 22.41
C VAL A 192 -3.97 -1.20 23.61
N ASP A 193 -5.27 -1.21 23.40
CA ASP A 193 -6.26 -1.36 24.47
C ASP A 193 -7.25 -2.49 24.13
N ASP A 194 -8.32 -2.63 24.90
CA ASP A 194 -9.34 -3.64 24.72
C ASP A 194 -10.24 -3.41 23.49
N ASN A 195 -10.20 -2.24 22.85
CA ASN A 195 -11.03 -1.87 21.69
C ASN A 195 -10.25 -1.66 20.39
N GLU A 196 -9.04 -1.08 20.46
CA GLU A 196 -8.27 -0.75 19.26
C GLU A 196 -6.78 -1.08 19.39
N VAL A 197 -6.16 -1.32 18.22
CA VAL A 197 -4.72 -1.47 18.05
C VAL A 197 -4.23 -0.38 17.12
N ARG A 198 -3.15 0.30 17.52
CA ARG A 198 -2.41 1.24 16.67
C ARG A 198 -0.97 0.78 16.52
N MET A 199 -0.39 1.00 15.35
CA MET A 199 0.99 0.59 15.05
C MET A 199 1.83 1.74 14.53
N CYS A 200 3.12 1.71 14.82
CA CYS A 200 4.13 2.62 14.31
C CYS A 200 5.39 1.83 13.96
N THR A 201 6.07 2.20 12.88
CA THR A 201 7.32 1.56 12.43
C THR A 201 8.56 2.39 12.69
N GLU A 202 8.39 3.65 13.11
CA GLU A 202 9.49 4.56 13.42
C GLU A 202 9.05 5.57 14.48
N LEU A 203 9.70 5.56 15.62
CA LEU A 203 9.48 6.54 16.68
C LEU A 203 10.31 7.80 16.41
N LYS A 204 9.66 8.97 16.46
CA LYS A 204 10.20 10.32 16.24
C LYS A 204 9.71 11.33 17.30
N GLY A 205 9.51 10.87 18.53
CA GLY A 205 8.86 11.64 19.56
C GLY A 205 7.47 12.12 19.12
N GLN A 206 7.14 13.41 19.27
CA GLN A 206 5.85 13.97 18.86
C GLN A 206 5.49 13.78 17.39
N LYS A 207 6.48 13.59 16.52
CA LYS A 207 6.27 13.35 15.09
C LYS A 207 6.04 11.87 14.74
N SER A 208 6.01 10.98 15.71
CA SER A 208 5.69 9.57 15.50
C SER A 208 4.28 9.41 14.94
N TRP A 209 4.13 8.62 13.88
CA TRP A 209 2.85 8.44 13.21
C TRP A 209 2.32 7.03 13.45
N PHE A 210 1.29 6.96 14.29
CA PHE A 210 0.58 5.72 14.61
C PHE A 210 -0.62 5.54 13.69
N LEU A 211 -0.69 4.40 13.02
CA LEU A 211 -1.77 4.00 12.13
C LEU A 211 -2.68 2.98 12.80
N PRO A 212 -3.99 2.97 12.53
CA PRO A 212 -4.87 1.91 12.97
C PRO A 212 -4.44 0.56 12.41
N PHE A 213 -4.53 -0.47 13.25
CA PHE A 213 -4.32 -1.86 12.87
C PHE A 213 -5.54 -2.70 13.25
N ASN A 214 -6.73 -2.25 12.85
CA ASN A 214 -8.02 -2.80 13.23
C ASN A 214 -8.68 -3.57 12.08
N LYS A 215 -9.57 -4.52 12.43
CA LYS A 215 -10.28 -5.36 11.46
C LYS A 215 -11.26 -4.57 10.59
N GLY A 216 -11.79 -3.46 11.10
CA GLY A 216 -12.95 -2.76 10.55
C GLY A 216 -14.26 -3.38 11.06
N TYR A 217 -15.32 -2.56 11.13
CA TYR A 217 -16.63 -3.02 11.58
C TYR A 217 -17.75 -2.19 10.91
N ASN A 218 -18.78 -2.85 10.37
CA ASN A 218 -19.92 -2.21 9.67
C ASN A 218 -19.48 -1.21 8.58
N ASP A 219 -18.56 -1.65 7.71
CA ASP A 219 -17.94 -0.83 6.65
C ASP A 219 -17.19 0.41 7.16
N GLY A 220 -16.90 0.48 8.47
CA GLY A 220 -16.23 1.59 9.14
C GLY A 220 -15.00 1.15 9.94
N ALA A 221 -14.46 2.08 10.72
CA ALA A 221 -13.30 1.86 11.60
C ALA A 221 -13.62 0.97 12.80
N GLY A 222 -12.56 0.53 13.50
CA GLY A 222 -12.64 -0.21 14.76
C GLY A 222 -12.61 -1.72 14.57
N ASN A 223 -13.04 -2.44 15.59
CA ASN A 223 -13.07 -3.90 15.64
C ASN A 223 -14.48 -4.42 15.93
N PRO A 224 -14.90 -5.55 15.35
CA PRO A 224 -16.20 -6.15 15.65
C PRO A 224 -16.27 -6.56 17.14
N PRO A 225 -17.49 -6.58 17.73
CA PRO A 225 -17.69 -7.21 19.02
C PRO A 225 -17.17 -8.64 19.02
N ASN A 226 -16.49 -9.02 20.11
CA ASN A 226 -16.01 -10.39 20.30
C ASN A 226 -16.71 -10.98 21.54
N PRO A 227 -17.72 -11.85 21.38
CA PRO A 227 -18.44 -12.43 22.49
C PRO A 227 -17.58 -13.36 23.36
N ASP A 228 -16.51 -13.94 22.80
CA ASP A 228 -15.65 -14.91 23.45
C ASP A 228 -14.35 -14.31 24.00
N GLY A 229 -14.20 -12.97 23.95
CA GLY A 229 -12.95 -12.32 24.35
C GLY A 229 -12.95 -10.80 24.22
N ILE A 230 -11.79 -10.27 23.99
CA ILE A 230 -11.54 -8.85 23.82
C ILE A 230 -11.49 -8.54 22.32
N LYS A 231 -11.97 -7.36 21.90
CA LYS A 231 -12.01 -7.00 20.47
C LYS A 231 -10.64 -7.00 19.79
N THR A 232 -9.57 -6.79 20.55
CA THR A 232 -8.19 -6.71 20.08
C THR A 232 -7.41 -8.01 20.22
N ASP A 233 -8.03 -9.09 20.70
CA ASP A 233 -7.33 -10.34 20.97
C ASP A 233 -6.79 -11.05 19.71
N TYR A 234 -7.30 -10.71 18.53
CA TYR A 234 -6.73 -11.15 17.25
C TYR A 234 -5.23 -10.82 17.12
N LEU A 235 -4.74 -9.72 17.77
CA LEU A 235 -3.34 -9.36 17.69
C LEU A 235 -2.46 -10.51 18.22
N TRP A 236 -2.75 -11.03 19.43
CA TRP A 236 -1.93 -12.11 20.00
C TRP A 236 -2.46 -13.49 19.67
N LYS A 237 -3.73 -13.64 19.33
CA LYS A 237 -4.33 -14.94 18.98
C LYS A 237 -4.12 -15.34 17.52
N GLU A 238 -3.98 -14.36 16.61
CA GLU A 238 -3.85 -14.59 15.17
C GLU A 238 -2.52 -14.05 14.65
N ILE A 239 -2.30 -12.71 14.74
CA ILE A 239 -1.18 -12.02 14.09
C ILE A 239 0.19 -12.43 14.65
N LEU A 240 0.29 -12.58 15.97
CA LEU A 240 1.52 -12.91 16.67
C LEU A 240 1.73 -14.42 16.89
N ARG A 241 0.97 -15.29 16.22
CA ARG A 241 1.34 -16.72 16.16
C ARG A 241 2.69 -16.86 15.43
N LYS A 242 3.51 -17.81 15.84
CA LYS A 242 4.85 -18.00 15.27
C LYS A 242 4.84 -18.07 13.74
N ASP A 243 3.93 -18.85 13.17
CA ASP A 243 3.85 -19.04 11.71
C ASP A 243 3.39 -17.77 11.00
N ASP A 244 2.41 -17.05 11.55
CA ASP A 244 1.86 -15.84 10.92
C ASP A 244 2.84 -14.68 11.04
N PHE A 245 3.49 -14.53 12.20
CA PHE A 245 4.47 -13.46 12.38
C PHE A 245 5.76 -13.75 11.59
N SER A 246 6.18 -15.03 11.49
CA SER A 246 7.25 -15.45 10.58
C SER A 246 6.95 -15.10 9.14
N ASN A 247 5.72 -15.36 8.67
CA ASN A 247 5.26 -14.98 7.34
C ASN A 247 5.29 -13.45 7.12
N ILE A 248 4.89 -12.66 8.14
CA ILE A 248 4.97 -11.21 8.09
C ILE A 248 6.44 -10.76 7.97
N ILE A 249 7.34 -11.33 8.76
CA ILE A 249 8.78 -11.03 8.71
C ILE A 249 9.37 -11.40 7.36
N GLU A 250 8.99 -12.54 6.81
CA GLU A 250 9.52 -13.02 5.53
C GLU A 250 8.98 -12.22 4.34
N ASN A 251 7.65 -12.01 4.27
CA ASN A 251 7.00 -11.62 3.02
C ASN A 251 6.42 -10.20 3.00
N TYR A 252 6.23 -9.53 4.15
CA TYR A 252 5.52 -8.25 4.19
C TYR A 252 6.37 -7.06 4.63
N VAL A 253 7.16 -7.19 5.70
CA VAL A 253 7.93 -6.06 6.22
C VAL A 253 9.07 -5.67 5.28
N GLN A 254 9.33 -4.36 5.11
CA GLN A 254 10.34 -3.87 4.19
C GLN A 254 10.99 -2.58 4.70
N ILE A 255 12.22 -2.35 4.29
CA ILE A 255 12.89 -1.06 4.40
C ILE A 255 13.01 -0.49 2.99
N ILE A 256 12.22 0.55 2.71
CA ILE A 256 12.19 1.23 1.42
C ILE A 256 13.22 2.35 1.44
N CYS A 257 14.00 2.46 0.36
CA CYS A 257 14.93 3.56 0.12
C CYS A 257 14.37 4.47 -0.97
N ASP A 258 14.02 5.69 -0.60
CA ASP A 258 13.67 6.76 -1.54
C ASP A 258 14.91 7.64 -1.74
N GLU A 259 15.40 7.76 -2.96
CA GLU A 259 16.51 8.65 -3.34
C GLU A 259 15.95 9.88 -4.05
N ASP A 260 16.28 11.06 -3.53
CA ASP A 260 15.96 12.32 -4.20
C ASP A 260 16.82 12.47 -5.46
N GLU A 261 16.19 12.59 -6.63
CA GLU A 261 16.87 12.60 -7.93
C GLU A 261 17.83 13.77 -8.12
N GLU A 262 17.75 14.86 -7.32
CA GLU A 262 18.63 16.03 -7.42
C GLU A 262 19.77 16.02 -6.42
N THR A 263 19.39 15.76 -5.17
CA THR A 263 20.34 15.85 -4.06
C THR A 263 21.05 14.54 -3.80
N HIS A 264 20.61 13.45 -4.46
CA HIS A 264 21.02 12.06 -4.20
C HIS A 264 20.90 11.67 -2.73
N LYS A 265 20.13 12.44 -1.96
CA LYS A 265 19.90 12.16 -0.55
C LYS A 265 18.95 10.99 -0.41
N LYS A 266 19.41 9.95 0.25
CA LYS A 266 18.62 8.77 0.55
C LYS A 266 17.81 8.98 1.82
N SER A 267 16.53 8.64 1.75
CA SER A 267 15.65 8.54 2.90
C SER A 267 15.09 7.12 3.00
N TYR A 268 15.01 6.62 4.23
CA TYR A 268 14.57 5.26 4.48
C TYR A 268 13.25 5.28 5.23
N LYS A 269 12.37 4.35 4.89
CA LYS A 269 11.10 4.11 5.58
C LYS A 269 10.96 2.62 5.85
N GLN A 270 10.54 2.27 7.04
CA GLN A 270 10.18 0.90 7.38
C GLN A 270 8.68 0.72 7.19
N ILE A 271 8.28 -0.32 6.46
CA ILE A 271 6.89 -0.65 6.18
C ILE A 271 6.51 -1.92 6.92
N PHE A 272 5.36 -1.86 7.59
CA PHE A 272 4.62 -2.99 8.14
C PHE A 272 3.23 -3.01 7.49
N PRO A 273 2.65 -4.17 7.14
CA PRO A 273 1.33 -4.21 6.51
C PRO A 273 0.25 -3.70 7.48
N ARG A 274 -0.71 -2.93 6.98
CA ARG A 274 -1.93 -2.63 7.75
C ARG A 274 -2.81 -3.87 7.79
N TYR A 275 -3.70 -3.94 8.78
CA TYR A 275 -4.53 -5.14 8.97
C TYR A 275 -5.29 -5.53 7.70
N HIS A 276 -5.99 -4.58 7.06
CA HIS A 276 -6.74 -4.84 5.83
C HIS A 276 -5.86 -5.32 4.67
N GLN A 277 -4.61 -4.86 4.56
CA GLN A 277 -3.67 -5.30 3.52
C GLN A 277 -3.20 -6.73 3.78
N LEU A 278 -2.86 -7.03 5.03
CA LEU A 278 -2.46 -8.38 5.45
C LEU A 278 -3.60 -9.38 5.22
N GLN A 279 -4.80 -9.06 5.69
CA GLN A 279 -5.98 -9.89 5.54
C GLN A 279 -6.32 -10.12 4.06
N LEU A 280 -6.31 -9.06 3.25
CA LEU A 280 -6.55 -9.15 1.81
C LEU A 280 -5.61 -10.14 1.14
N VAL A 281 -4.31 -9.95 1.29
CA VAL A 281 -3.31 -10.78 0.61
C VAL A 281 -3.39 -12.23 1.11
N THR A 282 -3.49 -12.45 2.42
CA THR A 282 -3.61 -13.78 3.01
C THR A 282 -4.85 -14.51 2.52
N SER A 283 -6.02 -13.83 2.48
CA SER A 283 -7.28 -14.41 2.00
C SER A 283 -7.20 -14.78 0.52
N LEU A 284 -6.67 -13.90 -0.33
CA LEU A 284 -6.53 -14.16 -1.76
C LEU A 284 -5.55 -15.31 -2.06
N LEU A 285 -4.47 -15.45 -1.30
CA LEU A 285 -3.54 -16.57 -1.42
C LEU A 285 -4.20 -17.89 -1.00
N ALA A 286 -4.99 -17.88 0.08
CA ALA A 286 -5.74 -19.05 0.51
C ALA A 286 -6.80 -19.47 -0.52
N ASP A 287 -7.54 -18.50 -1.07
CA ASP A 287 -8.52 -18.74 -2.13
C ASP A 287 -7.85 -19.26 -3.41
N ALA A 288 -6.76 -18.64 -3.86
CA ALA A 288 -6.01 -19.09 -5.04
C ALA A 288 -5.43 -20.51 -4.86
N LYS A 289 -4.98 -20.84 -3.63
CA LYS A 289 -4.49 -22.19 -3.30
C LYS A 289 -5.60 -23.23 -3.33
N ARG A 290 -6.78 -22.91 -2.81
CA ARG A 290 -7.96 -23.80 -2.79
C ARG A 290 -8.54 -23.99 -4.19
N ASP A 291 -8.69 -22.91 -4.93
CA ASP A 291 -9.46 -22.86 -6.17
C ASP A 291 -8.64 -23.15 -7.42
N GLY A 292 -7.31 -23.06 -7.34
CA GLY A 292 -6.41 -23.26 -8.49
C GLY A 292 -6.48 -22.17 -9.54
N VAL A 293 -6.09 -22.52 -10.76
CA VAL A 293 -6.04 -21.59 -11.90
C VAL A 293 -7.43 -21.40 -12.55
N GLY A 294 -7.64 -20.26 -13.22
CA GLY A 294 -8.86 -19.98 -14.00
C GLY A 294 -9.94 -19.23 -13.22
N LYS A 295 -9.63 -18.66 -12.07
CA LYS A 295 -10.57 -17.94 -11.20
C LYS A 295 -10.45 -16.43 -11.34
N ARG A 296 -11.49 -15.73 -10.87
CA ARG A 296 -11.60 -14.27 -10.90
C ARG A 296 -11.88 -13.75 -9.51
N TYR A 297 -11.16 -12.71 -9.11
CA TYR A 297 -11.29 -12.10 -7.81
C TYR A 297 -11.42 -10.59 -7.99
N LEU A 298 -12.49 -10.01 -7.46
CA LEU A 298 -12.69 -8.56 -7.41
C LEU A 298 -12.33 -8.03 -6.03
N ILE A 299 -11.45 -7.05 -6.01
CA ILE A 299 -10.96 -6.41 -4.80
C ILE A 299 -11.36 -4.94 -4.83
N GLN A 300 -12.29 -4.56 -3.95
CA GLN A 300 -12.62 -3.16 -3.71
C GLN A 300 -11.65 -2.60 -2.66
N HIS A 301 -10.78 -1.69 -3.10
CA HIS A 301 -9.73 -1.13 -2.27
C HIS A 301 -9.71 0.39 -2.43
N SER A 302 -10.11 1.14 -1.40
CA SER A 302 -10.25 2.60 -1.42
C SER A 302 -9.02 3.28 -2.01
N ALA A 303 -9.22 4.38 -2.72
CA ALA A 303 -8.12 5.22 -3.20
C ALA A 303 -7.24 5.70 -2.04
N GLY A 304 -5.93 5.77 -2.25
CA GLY A 304 -4.98 6.21 -1.22
C GLY A 304 -4.70 5.21 -0.08
N SER A 305 -5.37 4.05 -0.05
CA SER A 305 -5.27 3.05 1.03
C SER A 305 -4.02 2.15 0.98
N GLY A 306 -3.08 2.41 0.07
CA GLY A 306 -1.86 1.62 -0.08
C GLY A 306 -2.02 0.40 -0.99
N LYS A 307 -2.91 0.45 -1.97
CA LYS A 307 -3.20 -0.59 -2.96
C LYS A 307 -1.95 -1.13 -3.65
N SER A 308 -1.01 -0.26 -4.03
CA SER A 308 0.25 -0.66 -4.69
C SER A 308 1.10 -1.63 -3.86
N ASN A 309 1.12 -1.46 -2.53
CA ASN A 309 1.80 -2.39 -1.63
C ASN A 309 1.09 -3.74 -1.61
N SER A 310 -0.25 -3.75 -1.53
CA SER A 310 -1.04 -4.99 -1.55
C SER A 310 -0.83 -5.77 -2.86
N ILE A 311 -0.78 -5.08 -4.01
CA ILE A 311 -0.47 -5.68 -5.31
C ILE A 311 0.95 -6.27 -5.31
N ALA A 312 1.94 -5.53 -4.78
CA ALA A 312 3.31 -6.00 -4.73
C ALA A 312 3.45 -7.26 -3.85
N TRP A 313 2.90 -7.25 -2.64
CA TRP A 313 2.91 -8.43 -1.75
C TRP A 313 2.21 -9.63 -2.37
N LEU A 314 1.05 -9.40 -3.00
CA LEU A 314 0.31 -10.47 -3.67
C LEU A 314 1.11 -11.04 -4.85
N ALA A 315 1.68 -10.19 -5.70
CA ALA A 315 2.47 -10.61 -6.85
C ALA A 315 3.65 -11.49 -6.45
N HIS A 316 4.40 -11.08 -5.40
CA HIS A 316 5.55 -11.86 -4.92
C HIS A 316 5.16 -13.20 -4.35
N GLN A 317 4.07 -13.28 -3.58
CA GLN A 317 3.66 -14.52 -2.95
C GLN A 317 2.94 -15.47 -3.91
N LEU A 318 2.23 -14.97 -4.93
CA LEU A 318 1.64 -15.81 -5.98
C LEU A 318 2.67 -16.57 -6.80
N VAL A 319 3.85 -15.96 -7.05
CA VAL A 319 4.96 -16.62 -7.77
C VAL A 319 5.48 -17.87 -7.06
N THR A 320 5.43 -17.86 -5.74
CA THR A 320 5.93 -18.98 -4.91
C THR A 320 4.81 -19.83 -4.33
N LEU A 321 3.56 -19.52 -4.66
CA LEU A 321 2.39 -20.24 -4.15
C LEU A 321 2.33 -21.65 -4.74
N LYS A 322 2.34 -22.65 -3.86
CA LYS A 322 2.34 -24.06 -4.22
C LYS A 322 1.02 -24.75 -3.88
N ASP A 323 0.68 -25.72 -4.67
CA ASP A 323 -0.43 -26.65 -4.41
C ASP A 323 -0.06 -27.70 -3.33
N ALA A 324 -0.94 -28.66 -3.11
CA ALA A 324 -0.71 -29.72 -2.15
C ALA A 324 0.39 -30.72 -2.56
N THR A 325 0.78 -30.71 -3.84
CA THR A 325 1.79 -31.59 -4.43
C THR A 325 3.16 -30.92 -4.60
N ASP A 326 3.34 -29.72 -3.99
CA ASP A 326 4.53 -28.88 -4.02
C ASP A 326 4.87 -28.28 -5.39
N HIS A 327 3.90 -28.25 -6.35
CA HIS A 327 4.05 -27.56 -7.61
C HIS A 327 3.55 -26.13 -7.54
N ASN A 328 4.22 -25.22 -8.24
CA ASN A 328 3.74 -23.83 -8.35
C ASN A 328 2.39 -23.77 -9.04
N ILE A 329 1.42 -23.07 -8.46
CA ILE A 329 0.09 -22.86 -9.05
C ILE A 329 0.22 -21.93 -10.26
N PHE A 330 1.08 -20.91 -10.19
CA PHE A 330 1.31 -19.95 -11.26
C PHE A 330 2.78 -19.95 -11.69
N ASP A 331 3.03 -20.02 -12.99
CA ASP A 331 4.37 -19.93 -13.57
C ASP A 331 4.85 -18.49 -13.69
N THR A 332 3.92 -17.59 -14.02
CA THR A 332 4.19 -16.16 -14.22
C THR A 332 3.04 -15.33 -13.67
N VAL A 333 3.40 -14.23 -12.98
CA VAL A 333 2.48 -13.20 -12.51
C VAL A 333 2.62 -11.98 -13.43
N ILE A 334 1.51 -11.47 -13.96
CA ILE A 334 1.47 -10.31 -14.84
C ILE A 334 0.73 -9.17 -14.10
N VAL A 335 1.41 -8.05 -13.89
CA VAL A 335 0.82 -6.85 -13.28
C VAL A 335 0.52 -5.84 -14.37
N VAL A 336 -0.77 -5.53 -14.53
CA VAL A 336 -1.30 -4.62 -15.55
C VAL A 336 -1.68 -3.31 -14.88
N THR A 337 -1.06 -2.20 -15.33
CA THR A 337 -1.33 -0.85 -14.80
C THR A 337 -1.99 0.03 -15.85
N ASP A 338 -2.77 1.02 -15.40
CA ASP A 338 -3.49 1.93 -16.32
C ASP A 338 -2.55 2.95 -16.97
N ARG A 339 -1.63 3.55 -16.20
CA ARG A 339 -0.83 4.69 -16.64
C ARG A 339 0.67 4.47 -16.47
N VAL A 340 1.45 5.07 -17.35
CA VAL A 340 2.93 5.01 -17.34
C VAL A 340 3.51 5.53 -16.00
N ASN A 341 2.90 6.54 -15.38
CA ASN A 341 3.38 7.08 -14.10
C ASN A 341 3.06 6.14 -12.92
N LEU A 342 1.86 5.51 -12.89
CA LEU A 342 1.49 4.49 -11.93
C LEU A 342 2.35 3.22 -12.12
N ASP A 343 2.64 2.88 -13.37
CA ASP A 343 3.59 1.81 -13.72
C ASP A 343 4.96 2.03 -13.07
N LYS A 344 5.52 3.25 -13.13
CA LYS A 344 6.79 3.60 -12.47
C LYS A 344 6.71 3.39 -10.95
N GLN A 345 5.62 3.81 -10.32
CA GLN A 345 5.41 3.66 -8.87
C GLN A 345 5.28 2.19 -8.46
N ILE A 346 4.37 1.44 -9.09
CA ILE A 346 4.15 0.00 -8.81
C ILE A 346 5.44 -0.78 -9.10
N ARG A 347 6.11 -0.52 -10.21
CA ARG A 347 7.37 -1.14 -10.57
C ARG A 347 8.45 -0.90 -9.51
N ASN A 348 8.60 0.33 -9.04
CA ASN A 348 9.55 0.65 -7.98
C ASN A 348 9.18 -0.07 -6.69
N THR A 349 7.91 -0.10 -6.32
CA THR A 349 7.41 -0.83 -5.15
C THR A 349 7.71 -2.33 -5.30
N ILE A 350 7.34 -2.96 -6.40
CA ILE A 350 7.61 -4.38 -6.65
C ILE A 350 9.11 -4.67 -6.59
N ARG A 351 9.96 -3.84 -7.22
CA ARG A 351 11.42 -4.01 -7.18
C ARG A 351 12.01 -3.84 -5.78
N GLN A 352 11.52 -2.91 -5.00
CA GLN A 352 11.99 -2.69 -3.62
C GLN A 352 11.60 -3.83 -2.68
N PHE A 353 10.50 -4.53 -2.97
CA PHE A 353 10.07 -5.71 -2.22
C PHE A 353 10.85 -6.98 -2.59
N MET A 354 11.66 -6.95 -3.66
CA MET A 354 12.38 -8.13 -4.11
C MET A 354 13.71 -8.34 -3.42
N GLN A 355 13.94 -9.57 -3.04
CA GLN A 355 15.29 -10.06 -2.63
C GLN A 355 16.19 -10.37 -3.83
N VAL A 356 15.61 -10.61 -5.03
CA VAL A 356 16.33 -10.99 -6.26
C VAL A 356 15.80 -10.18 -7.45
N SER A 357 16.59 -9.24 -7.94
CA SER A 357 16.21 -8.31 -9.03
C SER A 357 16.01 -8.97 -10.40
N SER A 358 16.50 -10.20 -10.62
CA SER A 358 16.43 -10.91 -11.91
C SER A 358 15.06 -11.52 -12.23
N THR A 359 14.12 -11.52 -11.29
CA THR A 359 12.81 -12.17 -11.44
C THR A 359 11.70 -11.25 -11.97
N VAL A 360 11.96 -9.92 -12.09
CA VAL A 360 10.98 -8.95 -12.61
C VAL A 360 11.42 -8.40 -13.96
N GLY A 361 10.55 -8.55 -14.95
CA GLY A 361 10.65 -7.92 -16.27
C GLY A 361 9.68 -6.75 -16.42
N TRP A 362 10.06 -5.77 -17.23
CA TRP A 362 9.18 -4.69 -17.65
C TRP A 362 9.05 -4.72 -19.16
N ALA A 363 7.82 -4.83 -19.67
CA ALA A 363 7.55 -4.84 -21.08
C ALA A 363 7.17 -3.43 -21.56
N LYS A 364 8.06 -2.77 -22.30
CA LYS A 364 7.80 -1.46 -22.90
C LYS A 364 6.91 -1.57 -24.15
N ASP A 365 7.03 -2.67 -24.87
CA ASP A 365 6.25 -2.97 -26.07
C ASP A 365 5.82 -4.45 -26.11
N SER A 366 5.05 -4.84 -27.13
CA SER A 366 4.53 -6.20 -27.26
C SER A 366 5.63 -7.21 -27.58
N SER A 367 6.71 -6.81 -28.24
CA SER A 367 7.85 -7.70 -28.55
C SER A 367 8.64 -8.04 -27.30
N GLU A 368 8.91 -7.05 -26.44
CA GLU A 368 9.54 -7.28 -25.13
C GLU A 368 8.66 -8.17 -24.26
N LEU A 369 7.33 -8.02 -24.31
CA LEU A 369 6.40 -8.87 -23.59
C LEU A 369 6.53 -10.34 -24.01
N GLY A 370 6.50 -10.62 -25.31
CA GLY A 370 6.70 -11.96 -25.84
C GLY A 370 8.04 -12.57 -25.40
N THR A 371 9.11 -11.80 -25.49
CA THR A 371 10.45 -12.22 -25.05
C THR A 371 10.50 -12.55 -23.55
N LEU A 372 9.85 -11.76 -22.69
CA LEU A 372 9.78 -12.02 -21.25
C LEU A 372 8.95 -13.26 -20.91
N LEU A 373 7.85 -13.48 -21.64
CA LEU A 373 7.03 -14.66 -21.51
C LEU A 373 7.82 -15.93 -21.93
N GLU A 374 8.51 -15.90 -23.07
CA GLU A 374 9.36 -17.01 -23.55
C GLU A 374 10.48 -17.34 -22.55
N LYS A 375 11.14 -16.33 -21.99
CA LYS A 375 12.18 -16.50 -20.97
C LYS A 375 11.67 -17.05 -19.62
N GLY A 376 10.35 -17.15 -19.44
CA GLY A 376 9.76 -17.60 -18.18
C GLY A 376 9.94 -16.63 -17.01
N THR A 377 9.99 -15.32 -17.31
CA THR A 377 10.09 -14.27 -16.28
C THR A 377 8.97 -14.40 -15.25
N LYS A 378 9.31 -14.40 -13.97
CA LYS A 378 8.36 -14.71 -12.90
C LYS A 378 7.32 -13.62 -12.66
N ILE A 379 7.72 -12.34 -12.70
CA ILE A 379 6.81 -11.20 -12.59
C ILE A 379 7.05 -10.28 -13.79
N ILE A 380 5.98 -10.01 -14.53
CA ILE A 380 6.02 -9.12 -15.69
C ILE A 380 5.11 -7.93 -15.39
N ILE A 381 5.61 -6.70 -15.54
CA ILE A 381 4.84 -5.48 -15.35
C ILE A 381 4.61 -4.86 -16.72
N THR A 382 3.37 -4.47 -17.00
CA THR A 382 2.98 -3.89 -18.29
C THR A 382 1.80 -2.94 -18.15
N ILE A 383 1.52 -2.18 -19.22
CA ILE A 383 0.39 -1.24 -19.25
C ILE A 383 -0.81 -1.85 -19.98
N VAL A 384 -2.00 -1.38 -19.62
CA VAL A 384 -3.29 -1.92 -20.07
C VAL A 384 -3.48 -1.91 -21.58
N HIS A 385 -2.90 -0.96 -22.32
CA HIS A 385 -2.99 -0.92 -23.78
C HIS A 385 -2.43 -2.17 -24.48
N LYS A 386 -1.65 -2.97 -23.76
CA LYS A 386 -1.09 -4.24 -24.24
C LYS A 386 -1.86 -5.46 -23.77
N PHE A 387 -2.90 -5.25 -22.95
CA PHE A 387 -3.65 -6.34 -22.34
C PHE A 387 -4.28 -7.29 -23.37
N GLN A 388 -4.73 -6.76 -24.52
CA GLN A 388 -5.27 -7.57 -25.61
C GLN A 388 -4.22 -8.55 -26.18
N PHE A 389 -3.00 -8.07 -26.40
CA PHE A 389 -1.90 -8.91 -26.89
C PHE A 389 -1.53 -10.00 -25.87
N ILE A 390 -1.53 -9.64 -24.56
CA ILE A 390 -1.28 -10.60 -23.48
C ILE A 390 -2.28 -11.76 -23.52
N LEU A 391 -3.57 -11.46 -23.66
CA LEU A 391 -4.61 -12.49 -23.69
C LEU A 391 -4.48 -13.40 -24.91
N GLU A 392 -4.10 -12.85 -26.08
CA GLU A 392 -3.88 -13.62 -27.30
C GLU A 392 -2.66 -14.53 -27.18
N ASP A 393 -1.54 -14.02 -26.67
CA ASP A 393 -0.30 -14.79 -26.49
C ASP A 393 -0.46 -15.90 -25.45
N ILE A 394 -1.06 -15.59 -24.29
CA ILE A 394 -1.31 -16.59 -23.24
C ILE A 394 -2.23 -17.71 -23.73
N SER A 395 -3.29 -17.37 -24.45
CA SER A 395 -4.28 -18.36 -24.89
C SER A 395 -3.83 -19.21 -26.06
N LYS A 396 -2.92 -18.70 -26.91
CA LYS A 396 -2.48 -19.40 -28.14
C LYS A 396 -1.08 -20.00 -28.02
N LEU A 397 -0.11 -19.29 -27.44
CA LEU A 397 1.30 -19.67 -27.46
C LEU A 397 1.76 -20.36 -26.17
N HIS A 398 1.08 -20.11 -25.06
CA HIS A 398 1.51 -20.57 -23.72
C HIS A 398 0.44 -21.40 -23.00
N THR A 399 -0.24 -22.31 -23.74
CA THR A 399 -1.35 -23.13 -23.20
C THR A 399 -0.95 -24.07 -22.05
N ASN A 400 0.33 -24.43 -21.98
CA ASN A 400 0.87 -25.35 -20.95
C ASN A 400 1.41 -24.60 -19.71
N ARG A 401 1.23 -23.26 -19.62
CA ARG A 401 1.68 -22.44 -18.49
C ARG A 401 0.51 -21.79 -17.79
N SER A 402 0.69 -21.55 -16.52
CA SER A 402 -0.31 -20.96 -15.63
C SER A 402 0.02 -19.51 -15.29
N PHE A 403 -0.97 -18.64 -15.35
CA PHE A 403 -0.78 -17.20 -15.15
C PHE A 403 -1.67 -16.65 -14.03
N ALA A 404 -1.13 -15.68 -13.26
CA ALA A 404 -1.91 -14.80 -12.43
C ALA A 404 -1.84 -13.37 -12.99
N ILE A 405 -2.98 -12.75 -13.25
CA ILE A 405 -3.08 -11.41 -13.83
C ILE A 405 -3.67 -10.46 -12.81
N LEU A 406 -2.84 -9.52 -12.33
CA LEU A 406 -3.23 -8.48 -11.38
C LEU A 406 -3.52 -7.20 -12.16
N ILE A 407 -4.74 -6.69 -12.06
CA ILE A 407 -5.19 -5.49 -12.80
C ILE A 407 -5.36 -4.35 -11.79
N ASP A 408 -4.55 -3.30 -11.92
CA ASP A 408 -4.68 -2.10 -11.11
C ASP A 408 -5.62 -1.09 -11.80
N GLU A 409 -6.48 -0.43 -10.99
CA GLU A 409 -7.48 0.53 -11.46
C GLU A 409 -8.39 -0.03 -12.56
N ALA A 410 -9.03 -1.18 -12.29
CA ALA A 410 -9.95 -1.82 -13.23
C ALA A 410 -11.13 -0.91 -13.67
N HIS A 411 -11.20 0.33 -13.18
CA HIS A 411 -12.26 1.31 -13.49
C HIS A 411 -11.74 2.58 -14.20
N SER A 412 -10.46 2.68 -14.56
CA SER A 412 -9.87 3.98 -14.93
C SER A 412 -10.42 4.54 -16.24
N SER A 413 -10.61 5.84 -16.21
CA SER A 413 -11.22 6.66 -17.25
C SER A 413 -10.17 7.35 -18.11
N GLN A 414 -10.53 7.55 -19.39
CA GLN A 414 -10.15 8.63 -20.29
C GLN A 414 -8.70 8.67 -20.80
N ASN A 415 -8.54 8.31 -22.07
CA ASN A 415 -7.71 9.05 -23.01
C ASN A 415 -8.37 8.98 -24.40
N GLY A 416 -9.03 10.06 -24.78
CA GLY A 416 -9.93 10.15 -25.92
C GLY A 416 -9.32 9.96 -27.32
N ASP A 417 -8.00 10.03 -27.51
CA ASP A 417 -7.43 10.08 -28.88
C ASP A 417 -6.90 8.73 -29.42
N LEU A 418 -6.44 7.84 -28.57
CA LEU A 418 -5.97 6.51 -28.98
C LEU A 418 -7.11 5.50 -29.09
N SER A 419 -8.19 5.69 -28.31
CA SER A 419 -9.36 4.82 -28.32
C SER A 419 -10.18 4.94 -29.61
N THR A 420 -10.26 6.14 -30.18
CA THR A 420 -11.02 6.41 -31.41
C THR A 420 -10.39 5.70 -32.62
N LYS A 421 -9.07 5.69 -32.72
CA LYS A 421 -8.36 5.02 -33.83
C LYS A 421 -8.43 3.50 -33.73
N MET A 422 -8.52 2.92 -32.54
CA MET A 422 -8.58 1.47 -32.35
C MET A 422 -10.00 0.91 -32.54
N ASN A 423 -11.04 1.69 -32.18
CA ASN A 423 -12.45 1.31 -32.45
C ASN A 423 -12.80 1.34 -33.95
N ILE A 424 -12.23 2.25 -34.73
CA ILE A 424 -12.45 2.33 -36.18
C ILE A 424 -11.89 1.10 -36.91
N VAL A 425 -10.80 0.50 -36.39
CA VAL A 425 -10.18 -0.69 -37.00
C VAL A 425 -10.93 -1.99 -36.62
N LEU A 426 -11.62 -2.02 -35.48
CA LEU A 426 -12.20 -3.27 -34.96
C LEU A 426 -13.72 -3.42 -35.13
N SER A 427 -14.49 -2.36 -35.37
CA SER A 427 -15.95 -2.46 -35.39
C SER A 427 -16.66 -1.85 -36.58
N GLY A 428 -15.98 -1.03 -37.43
CA GLY A 428 -16.64 -0.40 -38.58
C GLY A 428 -17.85 0.48 -38.24
N SER A 429 -18.08 0.85 -36.98
CA SER A 429 -19.19 1.68 -36.51
C SER A 429 -18.71 2.84 -35.64
N GLU A 430 -19.26 4.02 -35.90
CA GLU A 430 -19.12 5.21 -35.08
C GLU A 430 -19.73 4.95 -33.69
N TYR A 431 -18.88 4.74 -32.66
CA TYR A 431 -19.29 4.66 -31.27
C TYR A 431 -18.78 5.85 -30.45
N ASP A 432 -19.63 6.27 -29.53
CA ASP A 432 -19.46 7.42 -28.63
C ASP A 432 -18.15 7.38 -27.83
N ASN A 433 -17.48 8.53 -27.71
CA ASN A 433 -16.16 8.72 -27.09
C ASN A 433 -16.09 8.57 -25.55
N ASP A 434 -17.12 8.03 -24.91
CA ASP A 434 -17.22 7.89 -23.45
C ASP A 434 -17.03 6.45 -22.94
N ASP A 435 -16.65 5.50 -23.78
CA ASP A 435 -16.38 4.13 -23.36
C ASP A 435 -15.12 4.08 -22.47
N LEU A 436 -15.35 3.88 -21.21
CA LEU A 436 -14.33 3.75 -20.17
C LEU A 436 -13.43 2.53 -20.45
N LEU A 437 -12.18 2.59 -20.02
CA LEU A 437 -11.21 1.49 -20.10
C LEU A 437 -11.78 0.19 -19.49
N GLU A 438 -12.56 0.31 -18.42
CA GLU A 438 -13.30 -0.77 -17.80
C GLU A 438 -14.24 -1.47 -18.78
N ASP A 439 -15.01 -0.71 -19.58
CA ASP A 439 -15.90 -1.27 -20.58
C ASP A 439 -15.12 -1.97 -21.68
N LYS A 440 -13.90 -1.52 -22.00
CA LYS A 440 -13.02 -2.19 -22.96
C LYS A 440 -12.39 -3.46 -22.39
N ILE A 441 -11.90 -3.43 -21.16
CA ILE A 441 -11.42 -4.62 -20.46
C ILE A 441 -12.58 -5.63 -20.34
N ASN A 442 -13.76 -5.18 -19.93
CA ASN A 442 -14.93 -6.04 -19.81
C ASN A 442 -15.40 -6.55 -21.19
N THR A 443 -15.38 -5.74 -22.24
CA THR A 443 -15.75 -6.16 -23.61
C THR A 443 -14.71 -7.14 -24.19
N LEU A 444 -13.43 -6.93 -23.91
CA LEU A 444 -12.36 -7.87 -24.29
C LEU A 444 -12.49 -9.20 -23.54
N ILE A 445 -12.92 -9.14 -22.27
CA ILE A 445 -13.15 -10.31 -21.45
C ILE A 445 -14.43 -11.05 -21.89
N ASP A 446 -15.52 -10.35 -22.19
CA ASP A 446 -16.81 -10.92 -22.63
C ASP A 446 -16.74 -11.40 -24.09
N GLY A 447 -16.06 -10.68 -24.97
CA GLY A 447 -15.94 -11.02 -26.40
C GLY A 447 -14.93 -12.10 -26.73
N LYS A 448 -13.95 -12.33 -25.88
CA LYS A 448 -12.94 -13.39 -26.04
C LYS A 448 -12.99 -14.26 -24.79
N LYS A 449 -13.19 -15.57 -25.00
CA LYS A 449 -13.11 -16.56 -23.92
C LYS A 449 -11.86 -16.32 -23.09
N LEU A 450 -12.04 -15.92 -21.83
CA LEU A 450 -10.95 -15.77 -20.86
C LEU A 450 -10.03 -17.00 -20.93
N ALA A 451 -8.74 -16.75 -20.90
CA ALA A 451 -7.77 -17.82 -20.93
C ALA A 451 -8.00 -18.74 -19.71
N LYS A 452 -8.28 -20.02 -19.96
CA LYS A 452 -8.56 -21.02 -18.90
C LYS A 452 -7.35 -21.26 -18.00
N ASN A 453 -6.16 -20.94 -18.48
CA ASN A 453 -4.89 -21.06 -17.79
C ASN A 453 -4.46 -19.79 -17.07
N ALA A 454 -5.38 -18.84 -16.84
CA ALA A 454 -5.10 -17.60 -16.12
C ALA A 454 -6.15 -17.31 -15.04
N SER A 455 -5.69 -16.87 -13.86
CA SER A 455 -6.54 -16.27 -12.81
C SER A 455 -6.41 -14.76 -12.81
N TYR A 456 -7.49 -14.05 -12.49
CA TYR A 456 -7.57 -12.60 -12.58
C TYR A 456 -7.85 -11.98 -11.20
N PHE A 457 -7.05 -10.99 -10.81
CA PHE A 457 -7.17 -10.24 -9.56
C PHE A 457 -7.38 -8.77 -9.91
N ALA A 458 -8.62 -8.31 -9.91
CA ALA A 458 -9.01 -6.97 -10.32
C ALA A 458 -9.13 -6.04 -9.10
N PHE A 459 -8.26 -5.03 -9.02
CA PHE A 459 -8.26 -4.02 -7.97
C PHE A 459 -8.97 -2.75 -8.46
N THR A 460 -9.91 -2.24 -7.66
CA THR A 460 -10.62 -1.00 -7.96
C THR A 460 -11.07 -0.29 -6.69
N ALA A 461 -11.14 1.04 -6.71
CA ALA A 461 -11.70 1.80 -5.60
C ALA A 461 -13.25 1.83 -5.66
N THR A 462 -13.83 1.82 -6.85
CA THR A 462 -15.25 2.01 -7.11
C THR A 462 -15.75 1.06 -8.20
N PRO A 463 -16.05 -0.20 -7.85
CA PRO A 463 -16.50 -1.18 -8.84
C PRO A 463 -17.86 -0.76 -9.42
N LYS A 464 -17.99 -0.83 -10.75
CA LYS A 464 -19.26 -0.66 -11.46
C LYS A 464 -20.00 -1.99 -11.58
N ASN A 465 -21.28 -1.94 -11.92
CA ASN A 465 -22.12 -3.14 -12.05
C ASN A 465 -21.49 -4.18 -12.99
N LYS A 466 -20.97 -3.76 -14.14
CA LYS A 466 -20.33 -4.66 -15.11
C LYS A 466 -19.04 -5.28 -14.54
N THR A 467 -18.24 -4.54 -13.81
CA THR A 467 -17.04 -5.07 -13.13
C THR A 467 -17.41 -6.10 -12.06
N LEU A 468 -18.50 -5.83 -11.32
CA LEU A 468 -19.07 -6.77 -10.36
C LEU A 468 -19.51 -8.07 -11.05
N GLU A 469 -20.23 -7.99 -12.18
CA GLU A 469 -20.66 -9.16 -12.95
C GLU A 469 -19.49 -10.00 -13.50
N VAL A 470 -18.42 -9.34 -13.95
CA VAL A 470 -17.25 -10.03 -14.55
C VAL A 470 -16.33 -10.64 -13.53
N PHE A 471 -16.00 -9.92 -12.46
CA PHE A 471 -14.97 -10.33 -11.49
C PHE A 471 -15.50 -10.63 -10.09
N GLY A 472 -16.75 -10.25 -9.79
CA GLY A 472 -17.34 -10.42 -8.48
C GLY A 472 -17.77 -11.86 -8.20
N ARG A 473 -18.03 -12.11 -6.92
CA ARG A 473 -18.61 -13.38 -6.44
C ARG A 473 -20.12 -13.31 -6.60
N GLU A 474 -20.70 -14.28 -7.31
CA GLU A 474 -22.14 -14.43 -7.45
C GLU A 474 -22.78 -14.94 -6.15
N GLU A 475 -23.83 -14.28 -5.69
CA GLU A 475 -24.65 -14.71 -4.57
C GLU A 475 -26.14 -14.70 -4.96
N ILE A 476 -26.81 -15.81 -4.65
CA ILE A 476 -28.25 -15.92 -4.88
C ILE A 476 -28.98 -15.31 -3.67
N GLN A 477 -29.77 -14.29 -3.91
CA GLN A 477 -30.56 -13.63 -2.88
C GLN A 477 -31.79 -14.46 -2.50
N PRO A 478 -32.43 -14.18 -1.34
CA PRO A 478 -33.64 -14.89 -0.91
C PRO A 478 -34.81 -14.80 -1.89
N ASP A 479 -34.85 -13.79 -2.75
CA ASP A 479 -35.84 -13.59 -3.81
C ASP A 479 -35.51 -14.33 -5.13
N GLY A 480 -34.42 -15.12 -5.15
CA GLY A 480 -33.92 -15.83 -6.32
C GLY A 480 -33.12 -14.97 -7.30
N SER A 481 -32.96 -13.68 -7.06
CA SER A 481 -32.12 -12.80 -7.89
C SER A 481 -30.63 -13.04 -7.65
N LYS A 482 -29.85 -12.87 -8.73
CA LYS A 482 -28.38 -12.95 -8.65
C LYS A 482 -27.81 -11.58 -8.37
N ARG A 483 -26.95 -11.48 -7.38
CA ARG A 483 -26.14 -10.28 -7.11
C ARG A 483 -24.66 -10.63 -7.06
N PHE A 484 -23.85 -9.66 -7.45
CA PHE A 484 -22.40 -9.82 -7.49
C PHE A 484 -21.75 -8.92 -6.47
N PHE A 485 -20.82 -9.46 -5.70
CA PHE A 485 -20.10 -8.77 -4.63
C PHE A 485 -18.60 -8.88 -4.82
N PRO A 486 -17.80 -7.89 -4.37
CA PRO A 486 -16.37 -8.06 -4.29
C PRO A 486 -15.99 -9.21 -3.34
N HIS A 487 -14.86 -9.87 -3.62
CA HIS A 487 -14.31 -10.91 -2.74
C HIS A 487 -13.72 -10.31 -1.47
N TYR A 488 -13.18 -9.11 -1.59
CA TYR A 488 -12.63 -8.34 -0.47
C TYR A 488 -12.99 -6.86 -0.60
N VAL A 489 -13.29 -6.22 0.55
CA VAL A 489 -13.74 -4.83 0.59
C VAL A 489 -12.98 -4.07 1.68
N TYR A 490 -12.33 -2.97 1.29
CA TYR A 490 -11.87 -1.91 2.16
C TYR A 490 -12.48 -0.59 1.67
N THR A 491 -13.51 -0.13 2.36
CA THR A 491 -14.35 0.98 1.89
C THR A 491 -13.67 2.35 2.05
N MET A 492 -14.14 3.33 1.28
CA MET A 492 -13.77 4.73 1.48
C MET A 492 -14.23 5.23 2.87
N LYS A 493 -15.42 4.80 3.32
CA LYS A 493 -15.94 5.13 4.66
C LYS A 493 -14.97 4.68 5.74
N GLN A 494 -14.53 3.41 5.70
CA GLN A 494 -13.55 2.88 6.66
C GLN A 494 -12.24 3.69 6.62
N ALA A 495 -11.72 3.99 5.43
CA ALA A 495 -10.49 4.75 5.26
C ALA A 495 -10.58 6.20 5.81
N ILE A 496 -11.77 6.83 5.71
CA ILE A 496 -12.05 8.16 6.29
C ILE A 496 -12.11 8.07 7.81
N GLU A 497 -12.88 7.12 8.36
CA GLU A 497 -13.03 6.95 9.81
C GLU A 497 -11.71 6.54 10.48
N GLU A 498 -10.87 5.80 9.81
CA GLU A 498 -9.49 5.49 10.25
C GLU A 498 -8.53 6.68 10.10
N HIS A 499 -9.00 7.84 9.62
CA HIS A 499 -8.20 9.05 9.36
C HIS A 499 -7.03 8.83 8.39
N PHE A 500 -7.14 7.85 7.52
CA PHE A 500 -6.14 7.55 6.51
C PHE A 500 -6.29 8.41 5.27
N ILE A 501 -7.53 8.68 4.87
CA ILE A 501 -7.88 9.67 3.84
C ILE A 501 -8.79 10.75 4.44
N MET A 502 -8.77 11.92 3.83
CA MET A 502 -9.63 13.02 4.27
C MET A 502 -11.07 12.80 3.80
N ASP A 503 -12.03 13.18 4.64
CA ASP A 503 -13.45 13.26 4.24
C ASP A 503 -13.64 14.44 3.29
N VAL A 504 -13.68 14.13 1.98
CA VAL A 504 -13.83 15.15 0.94
C VAL A 504 -15.21 15.84 0.99
N LEU A 505 -16.23 15.17 1.53
CA LEU A 505 -17.58 15.74 1.61
C LEU A 505 -17.72 16.73 2.77
N ARG A 506 -16.93 16.60 3.81
CA ARG A 506 -16.91 17.53 4.95
C ARG A 506 -16.45 18.94 4.57
N TYR A 507 -15.61 19.03 3.54
CA TYR A 507 -15.02 20.28 3.06
C TYR A 507 -15.44 20.63 1.64
N TYR A 508 -16.60 20.16 1.22
CA TYR A 508 -17.13 20.32 -0.11
C TYR A 508 -17.97 21.60 -0.22
N THR A 509 -17.69 22.43 -1.21
CA THR A 509 -18.46 23.62 -1.54
C THR A 509 -19.01 23.49 -2.96
N PRO A 510 -20.30 23.13 -3.16
CA PRO A 510 -20.89 23.03 -4.49
C PRO A 510 -21.12 24.41 -5.09
N ILE A 511 -20.75 24.60 -6.34
CA ILE A 511 -21.11 25.75 -7.15
C ILE A 511 -22.16 25.28 -8.16
N GLN A 512 -23.41 25.69 -7.97
CA GLN A 512 -24.48 25.35 -8.90
C GLN A 512 -24.46 26.32 -10.07
N SER A 513 -24.34 25.79 -11.28
CA SER A 513 -24.57 26.56 -12.51
C SER A 513 -26.02 26.38 -12.93
N PHE A 514 -26.84 27.43 -12.83
CA PHE A 514 -28.22 27.41 -13.25
C PHE A 514 -28.32 27.59 -14.76
N TYR A 515 -28.97 26.64 -15.40
CA TYR A 515 -29.41 26.78 -16.79
C TYR A 515 -30.91 27.07 -16.81
N LYS A 516 -31.30 28.22 -17.31
CA LYS A 516 -32.66 28.40 -17.77
C LYS A 516 -32.75 28.01 -19.25
N LEU A 517 -33.19 26.79 -19.50
CA LEU A 517 -33.68 26.42 -20.82
C LEU A 517 -35.08 27.01 -21.02
N SER A 518 -35.26 27.69 -22.15
CA SER A 518 -36.60 28.04 -22.56
C SER A 518 -37.39 26.75 -22.84
N LYS A 519 -38.64 26.70 -22.41
CA LYS A 519 -39.57 25.57 -22.42
C LYS A 519 -39.79 24.87 -23.77
N THR A 520 -39.27 25.44 -24.85
CA THR A 520 -39.43 25.01 -26.24
C THR A 520 -38.74 23.71 -26.62
N VAL A 521 -37.87 23.17 -25.77
CA VAL A 521 -37.07 21.96 -26.05
C VAL A 521 -37.70 20.68 -25.50
N GLU A 522 -38.66 20.80 -24.57
CA GLU A 522 -39.28 19.62 -23.91
C GLU A 522 -40.30 18.89 -24.76
N ASP A 523 -40.88 19.54 -25.80
CA ASP A 523 -42.00 19.00 -26.56
C ASP A 523 -41.63 18.58 -28.02
N ASP A 524 -40.35 18.51 -28.39
CA ASP A 524 -39.95 18.04 -29.72
C ASP A 524 -39.64 16.53 -29.72
N PRO A 525 -40.49 15.68 -30.31
CA PRO A 525 -40.29 14.22 -30.31
C PRO A 525 -39.09 13.75 -31.16
N LEU A 526 -38.48 14.62 -31.97
CA LEU A 526 -37.30 14.34 -32.78
C LEU A 526 -35.98 14.73 -32.08
N PHE A 527 -36.07 15.23 -30.84
CA PHE A 527 -34.94 15.78 -30.14
C PHE A 527 -34.25 14.72 -29.28
N ASP A 528 -32.98 14.40 -29.61
CA ASP A 528 -32.15 13.55 -28.76
C ASP A 528 -31.79 14.29 -27.48
N LYS A 529 -32.50 14.00 -26.40
CA LYS A 529 -32.38 14.63 -25.08
C LYS A 529 -30.95 14.53 -24.54
N LYS A 530 -30.25 13.42 -24.79
CA LYS A 530 -28.86 13.23 -24.35
C LYS A 530 -27.91 14.11 -25.14
N LYS A 531 -28.08 14.19 -26.45
CA LYS A 531 -27.26 15.01 -27.35
C LYS A 531 -27.41 16.50 -27.05
N ALA A 532 -28.63 16.95 -26.76
CA ALA A 532 -28.90 18.33 -26.38
C ALA A 532 -28.33 18.71 -25.02
N GLN A 533 -28.50 17.86 -24.02
CA GLN A 533 -27.90 18.07 -22.70
C GLN A 533 -26.36 18.16 -22.79
N ARG A 534 -25.73 17.35 -23.65
CA ARG A 534 -24.30 17.38 -23.90
C ARG A 534 -23.87 18.69 -24.56
N LEU A 535 -24.55 19.15 -25.58
CA LEU A 535 -24.30 20.43 -26.27
C LEU A 535 -24.44 21.62 -25.33
N LEU A 536 -25.51 21.63 -24.50
CA LEU A 536 -25.76 22.67 -23.52
C LEU A 536 -24.67 22.69 -22.43
N ARG A 537 -24.34 21.54 -21.92
CA ARG A 537 -23.25 21.39 -20.96
C ARG A 537 -21.93 21.92 -21.55
N TYR A 538 -21.62 21.51 -22.78
CA TYR A 538 -20.45 22.00 -23.50
C TYR A 538 -20.46 23.53 -23.63
N TYR A 539 -21.61 24.13 -24.05
CA TYR A 539 -21.76 25.57 -24.22
C TYR A 539 -21.52 26.34 -22.91
N VAL A 540 -22.09 25.87 -21.81
CA VAL A 540 -21.93 26.54 -20.50
C VAL A 540 -20.53 26.33 -19.94
N GLU A 541 -19.97 25.15 -20.09
CA GLU A 541 -18.59 24.88 -19.67
C GLU A 541 -17.56 25.66 -20.51
N SER A 542 -17.90 26.07 -21.74
CA SER A 542 -17.06 26.87 -22.63
C SER A 542 -17.26 28.38 -22.52
N ASN A 543 -18.28 28.81 -21.77
CA ASN A 543 -18.54 30.23 -21.63
C ASN A 543 -17.45 30.91 -20.80
N GLN A 544 -16.74 31.87 -21.42
CA GLN A 544 -15.60 32.55 -20.82
C GLN A 544 -15.98 33.27 -19.50
N TYR A 545 -17.14 33.92 -19.48
CA TYR A 545 -17.63 34.57 -18.27
C TYR A 545 -17.83 33.57 -17.10
N ALA A 546 -18.36 32.39 -17.39
CA ALA A 546 -18.52 31.35 -16.38
C ALA A 546 -17.16 30.81 -15.88
N ILE A 547 -16.18 30.70 -16.76
CA ILE A 547 -14.80 30.30 -16.41
C ILE A 547 -14.15 31.37 -15.52
N GLU A 548 -14.25 32.64 -15.87
CA GLU A 548 -13.71 33.76 -15.09
C GLU A 548 -14.32 33.84 -13.69
N GLN A 549 -15.65 33.69 -13.56
CA GLN A 549 -16.33 33.68 -12.27
C GLN A 549 -15.89 32.49 -11.40
N LYS A 550 -15.79 31.30 -11.97
CA LYS A 550 -15.32 30.12 -11.22
C LYS A 550 -13.83 30.26 -10.85
N ALA A 551 -13.01 30.77 -11.75
CA ALA A 551 -11.60 31.07 -11.46
C ALA A 551 -11.46 32.08 -10.30
N GLY A 552 -12.32 33.09 -10.29
CA GLY A 552 -12.38 34.08 -9.19
C GLY A 552 -12.69 33.43 -7.83
N ILE A 553 -13.70 32.56 -7.78
CA ILE A 553 -14.05 31.82 -6.57
C ILE A 553 -12.89 30.89 -6.13
N ILE A 554 -12.25 30.19 -7.05
CA ILE A 554 -11.13 29.29 -6.76
C ILE A 554 -9.95 30.10 -6.17
N VAL A 555 -9.56 31.20 -6.79
CA VAL A 555 -8.45 32.04 -6.34
C VAL A 555 -8.76 32.70 -4.99
N GLU A 556 -9.98 33.20 -4.80
CA GLU A 556 -10.44 33.78 -3.53
C GLU A 556 -10.38 32.75 -2.41
N HIS A 557 -10.99 31.58 -2.60
CA HIS A 557 -11.00 30.51 -1.62
C HIS A 557 -9.58 30.03 -1.28
N PHE A 558 -8.72 29.88 -2.28
CA PHE A 558 -7.34 29.47 -2.07
C PHE A 558 -6.58 30.45 -1.20
N HIS A 559 -6.71 31.77 -1.43
CA HIS A 559 -6.01 32.79 -0.65
C HIS A 559 -6.59 32.94 0.75
N THR A 560 -7.92 33.02 0.91
CA THR A 560 -8.55 33.30 2.20
C THR A 560 -8.63 32.06 3.10
N GLU A 561 -9.15 30.96 2.57
CA GLU A 561 -9.48 29.77 3.36
C GLU A 561 -8.31 28.77 3.47
N VAL A 562 -7.42 28.74 2.49
CA VAL A 562 -6.33 27.78 2.47
C VAL A 562 -5.03 28.39 2.95
N ILE A 563 -4.54 29.40 2.27
CA ILE A 563 -3.28 30.06 2.63
C ILE A 563 -3.44 30.96 3.85
N GLY A 564 -4.47 31.82 3.87
CA GLY A 564 -4.73 32.76 4.96
C GLY A 564 -4.94 32.09 6.31
N ARG A 565 -5.51 30.87 6.33
CA ARG A 565 -5.64 30.04 7.54
C ARG A 565 -4.43 29.16 7.84
N GLY A 566 -3.35 29.30 7.10
CA GLY A 566 -2.11 28.54 7.33
C GLY A 566 -2.26 27.02 7.19
N LYS A 567 -3.24 26.52 6.39
CA LYS A 567 -3.46 25.09 6.22
C LYS A 567 -2.20 24.39 5.72
N ILE A 568 -1.91 23.19 6.26
CA ILE A 568 -0.70 22.41 6.00
C ILE A 568 0.58 23.24 6.31
N GLY A 569 0.55 24.02 7.42
CA GLY A 569 1.67 24.86 7.80
C GLY A 569 2.03 25.92 6.76
N GLY A 570 1.03 26.47 6.05
CA GLY A 570 1.21 27.46 4.98
C GLY A 570 1.78 26.91 3.67
N ARG A 571 1.92 25.58 3.55
CA ARG A 571 2.49 24.91 2.36
C ARG A 571 1.44 24.25 1.47
N ALA A 572 0.17 24.49 1.71
CA ALA A 572 -0.91 23.91 0.92
C ALA A 572 -0.81 24.29 -0.57
N ARG A 573 -1.25 23.37 -1.42
CA ARG A 573 -1.34 23.51 -2.88
C ARG A 573 -2.75 23.17 -3.34
N ALA A 574 -3.12 23.68 -4.52
CA ALA A 574 -4.42 23.42 -5.13
C ALA A 574 -4.25 22.71 -6.47
N MET A 575 -5.22 21.87 -6.82
CA MET A 575 -5.34 21.26 -8.14
C MET A 575 -6.70 21.61 -8.73
N VAL A 576 -6.71 22.10 -9.98
CA VAL A 576 -7.91 22.40 -10.76
C VAL A 576 -8.02 21.35 -11.85
N ILE A 577 -9.01 20.48 -11.73
CA ILE A 577 -9.26 19.42 -12.73
C ILE A 577 -10.32 19.91 -13.70
N THR A 578 -10.04 19.80 -15.00
CA THR A 578 -10.89 20.29 -16.07
C THR A 578 -11.36 19.15 -16.98
N SER A 579 -12.48 19.37 -17.70
CA SER A 579 -13.09 18.37 -18.59
C SER A 579 -12.32 18.14 -19.90
N GLY A 580 -11.25 18.91 -20.16
CA GLY A 580 -10.43 18.74 -21.36
C GLY A 580 -9.35 19.81 -21.51
N ILE A 581 -8.43 19.61 -22.45
CA ILE A 581 -7.25 20.46 -22.65
C ILE A 581 -7.61 21.93 -22.97
N PRO A 582 -8.58 22.23 -23.87
CA PRO A 582 -8.97 23.61 -24.11
C PRO A 582 -9.45 24.32 -22.84
N ARG A 583 -10.21 23.61 -21.99
CA ARG A 583 -10.69 24.16 -20.72
C ARG A 583 -9.54 24.40 -19.74
N ALA A 584 -8.56 23.50 -19.69
CA ALA A 584 -7.37 23.69 -18.86
C ALA A 584 -6.64 24.98 -19.25
N ILE A 585 -6.50 25.26 -20.55
CA ILE A 585 -5.83 26.46 -21.04
C ILE A 585 -6.61 27.72 -20.66
N GLU A 586 -7.97 27.71 -20.80
CA GLU A 586 -8.79 28.84 -20.41
C GLU A 586 -8.71 29.13 -18.89
N TYR A 587 -8.81 28.11 -18.05
CA TYR A 587 -8.62 28.27 -16.59
C TYR A 587 -7.20 28.71 -16.25
N TYR A 588 -6.19 28.22 -16.96
CA TYR A 588 -4.79 28.62 -16.77
C TYR A 588 -4.64 30.14 -17.03
N LYS A 589 -5.17 30.66 -18.13
CA LYS A 589 -5.15 32.07 -18.46
C LYS A 589 -5.94 32.90 -17.41
N ALA A 590 -7.15 32.50 -17.10
CA ALA A 590 -8.03 33.23 -16.17
C ALA A 590 -7.44 33.28 -14.76
N ILE A 591 -6.90 32.16 -14.24
CA ILE A 591 -6.29 32.12 -12.90
C ILE A 591 -5.02 32.95 -12.85
N ASN A 592 -4.14 32.87 -13.88
CA ASN A 592 -2.93 33.69 -13.92
C ASN A 592 -3.26 35.19 -13.95
N ALA A 593 -4.22 35.62 -14.75
CA ALA A 593 -4.67 37.03 -14.78
C ALA A 593 -5.15 37.51 -13.41
N LEU A 594 -5.93 36.67 -12.71
CA LEU A 594 -6.40 36.99 -11.35
C LEU A 594 -5.27 37.02 -10.31
N LEU A 595 -4.29 36.13 -10.41
CA LEU A 595 -3.11 36.13 -9.53
C LEU A 595 -2.27 37.39 -9.74
N GLU A 596 -2.06 37.81 -10.99
CA GLU A 596 -1.36 39.05 -11.36
C GLU A 596 -2.11 40.27 -10.85
N GLN A 597 -3.42 40.35 -11.06
CA GLN A 597 -4.28 41.44 -10.57
C GLN A 597 -4.18 41.59 -9.03
N ARG A 598 -4.11 40.46 -8.32
CA ARG A 598 -3.98 40.39 -6.85
C ARG A 598 -2.54 40.63 -6.38
N LYS A 599 -1.56 40.75 -7.28
CA LYS A 599 -0.13 40.77 -6.94
C LYS A 599 0.26 39.56 -6.06
N SER A 600 -0.32 38.40 -6.35
CA SER A 600 -0.03 37.19 -5.61
C SER A 600 1.40 36.72 -5.85
N PRO A 601 2.11 36.24 -4.81
CA PRO A 601 3.44 35.65 -5.00
C PRO A 601 3.39 34.28 -5.67
N TYR A 602 2.20 33.69 -5.81
CA TYR A 602 2.04 32.31 -6.29
C TYR A 602 1.88 32.25 -7.80
N LYS A 603 2.32 31.11 -8.38
CA LYS A 603 2.24 30.80 -9.82
C LYS A 603 1.49 29.51 -10.06
N THR A 604 0.99 29.35 -11.26
CA THR A 604 0.31 28.15 -11.75
C THR A 604 1.22 27.31 -12.62
N ILE A 605 0.88 26.03 -12.72
CA ILE A 605 1.40 25.09 -13.73
C ILE A 605 0.20 24.49 -14.46
N ILE A 606 0.31 24.31 -15.77
CA ILE A 606 -0.65 23.55 -16.55
C ILE A 606 -0.06 22.17 -16.91
N ALA A 607 -0.88 21.13 -16.89
CA ALA A 607 -0.45 19.77 -17.20
C ALA A 607 -1.49 19.01 -18.02
N PHE A 608 -1.08 18.56 -19.21
CA PHE A 608 -1.86 17.71 -20.10
C PHE A 608 -0.94 16.88 -20.99
N SER A 609 -1.46 15.84 -21.64
CA SER A 609 -0.67 14.98 -22.51
C SER A 609 -0.91 15.29 -23.98
N GLY A 610 0.16 15.25 -24.79
CA GLY A 610 0.11 15.46 -26.24
C GLY A 610 0.13 16.92 -26.65
N THR A 611 -0.25 17.18 -27.92
CA THR A 611 -0.39 18.51 -28.52
C THR A 611 -1.87 18.84 -28.74
N THR A 612 -2.22 20.10 -28.66
CA THR A 612 -3.57 20.59 -29.00
C THR A 612 -3.52 21.82 -29.87
N LYS A 613 -4.53 22.00 -30.74
CA LYS A 613 -4.70 23.25 -31.48
C LYS A 613 -5.42 24.25 -30.58
N TYR A 614 -4.76 25.37 -30.32
CA TYR A 614 -5.32 26.47 -29.56
C TYR A 614 -5.01 27.78 -30.24
N GLU A 615 -6.02 28.61 -30.51
CA GLU A 615 -5.90 29.89 -31.29
C GLU A 615 -5.14 29.73 -32.61
N GLY A 616 -5.36 28.59 -33.31
CA GLY A 616 -4.74 28.31 -34.61
C GLY A 616 -3.30 27.79 -34.57
N ARG A 617 -2.71 27.61 -33.40
CA ARG A 617 -1.36 27.07 -33.18
C ARG A 617 -1.39 25.75 -32.48
N GLU A 618 -0.45 24.86 -32.77
CA GLU A 618 -0.22 23.68 -31.94
C GLU A 618 0.53 24.09 -30.69
N VAL A 619 0.02 23.68 -29.53
CA VAL A 619 0.56 24.03 -28.20
C VAL A 619 0.74 22.77 -27.40
N THR A 620 1.86 22.71 -26.70
CA THR A 620 2.14 21.67 -25.66
C THR A 620 2.11 22.28 -24.27
N GLU A 621 2.03 21.46 -23.24
CA GLU A 621 2.17 21.95 -21.86
C GLU A 621 3.55 22.58 -21.60
N ALA A 622 4.60 22.13 -22.31
CA ALA A 622 5.94 22.70 -22.19
C ALA A 622 6.00 24.13 -22.71
N ASP A 623 5.29 24.41 -23.82
CA ASP A 623 5.22 25.77 -24.40
C ASP A 623 4.54 26.74 -23.46
N LEU A 624 3.48 26.29 -22.76
CA LEU A 624 2.72 27.13 -21.83
C LEU A 624 3.44 27.35 -20.50
N ASN A 625 4.15 26.33 -20.00
CA ASN A 625 4.87 26.42 -18.72
C ASN A 625 6.27 27.04 -18.85
N GLY A 626 6.88 27.05 -20.04
CA GLY A 626 8.27 27.45 -20.27
C GLY A 626 9.32 26.43 -19.79
N PHE A 627 8.91 25.19 -19.49
CA PHE A 627 9.78 24.08 -19.09
C PHE A 627 9.20 22.72 -19.49
N THR A 628 10.06 21.70 -19.56
CA THR A 628 9.68 20.36 -20.05
C THR A 628 8.72 19.62 -19.13
N SER A 629 7.88 18.75 -19.72
CA SER A 629 6.89 17.91 -19.03
C SER A 629 7.47 17.11 -17.85
N SER A 630 8.70 16.61 -17.98
CA SER A 630 9.39 15.85 -16.94
C SER A 630 9.69 16.66 -15.67
N LYS A 631 9.68 17.98 -15.75
CA LYS A 631 9.94 18.89 -14.62
C LYS A 631 8.68 19.29 -13.87
N ILE A 632 7.47 19.00 -14.38
CA ILE A 632 6.20 19.48 -13.80
C ILE A 632 6.05 19.06 -12.34
N GLU A 633 6.14 17.76 -12.06
CA GLU A 633 5.96 17.24 -10.69
C GLU A 633 6.94 17.89 -9.70
N ARG A 634 8.17 18.00 -10.08
CA ARG A 634 9.24 18.57 -9.26
C ARG A 634 9.07 20.07 -9.05
N THR A 635 8.75 20.82 -10.14
CA THR A 635 8.54 22.26 -10.07
C THR A 635 7.33 22.59 -9.21
N PHE A 636 6.25 21.79 -9.30
CA PHE A 636 5.06 21.98 -8.49
C PHE A 636 5.31 21.76 -6.98
N LYS A 637 6.31 20.99 -6.59
CA LYS A 637 6.70 20.82 -5.19
C LYS A 637 7.43 22.02 -4.58
N LYS A 638 7.84 23.00 -5.40
CA LYS A 638 8.62 24.17 -5.00
C LYS A 638 7.81 25.45 -5.13
N ASP A 639 8.06 26.43 -4.26
CA ASP A 639 7.55 27.78 -4.45
C ASP A 639 8.24 28.44 -5.64
N PRO A 640 7.56 29.33 -6.37
CA PRO A 640 6.22 29.90 -6.05
C PRO A 640 5.04 29.11 -6.61
N TYR A 641 5.20 27.93 -7.16
CA TYR A 641 4.15 27.16 -7.83
C TYR A 641 3.22 26.49 -6.81
N ARG A 642 1.95 26.95 -6.75
CA ARG A 642 0.96 26.51 -5.76
C ARG A 642 -0.34 25.98 -6.35
N ILE A 643 -0.62 26.26 -7.62
CA ILE A 643 -1.86 25.85 -8.30
C ILE A 643 -1.48 25.06 -9.54
N LEU A 644 -1.97 23.82 -9.63
CA LEU A 644 -1.80 22.92 -10.77
C LEU A 644 -3.14 22.79 -11.51
N ILE A 645 -3.15 23.08 -12.80
CA ILE A 645 -4.33 22.96 -13.64
C ILE A 645 -4.12 21.77 -14.57
N VAL A 646 -5.04 20.80 -14.54
CA VAL A 646 -4.86 19.52 -15.22
C VAL A 646 -6.02 19.17 -16.14
N ALA A 647 -5.68 18.53 -17.27
CA ALA A 647 -6.62 17.84 -18.13
C ALA A 647 -6.07 16.46 -18.48
N ASN A 648 -6.76 15.41 -18.11
CA ASN A 648 -6.42 14.01 -18.43
C ASN A 648 -4.99 13.58 -18.06
N LYS A 649 -4.36 14.23 -17.07
CA LYS A 649 -3.00 13.94 -16.59
C LYS A 649 -2.98 14.03 -15.07
N PHE A 650 -2.29 13.09 -14.40
CA PHE A 650 -2.26 12.84 -12.94
C PHE A 650 -3.52 12.20 -12.36
#